data_a5fe81186770c7d1bae1ff38766698e0
#
_entry.id   a5fe81186770c7d1bae1ff38766698e0
#
_cell.length_a   1.000
_cell.length_b   1.000
_cell.length_c   1.000
_cell.angle_alpha   90.00
_cell.angle_beta   90.00
_cell.angle_gamma   90.00
#
_symmetry.space_group_name_H-M   'P 1'
#
loop_
_entity.id
_entity.type
_entity.pdbx_description
1 polymer ?
#
loop_
_entity_poly.entity_id
_entity_poly.type
_entity_poly.pdbx_seq_one_letter_code
_entity_poly.pdbx_strand_id
1 'polypeptide(L)'
;MYEDETGPQFEKRALAAARAIHDPMGIQGPVMHRGREIDAAFETDDALHVYEFTTRRDKAKATQDASKVKDLLIELHKKPENTYKSVTGWVVTRDEPTAEQKGAVRKEAEGAKFPIHAISMATLSRRLCDSEGYIQCRDKAPFGSISYVTKPASPSVSVDTIFSNVEDKESNVKDVSKSLAEGGRHLIVGEFGVGKSHALRQLYNEMRKAHFKHNKLTPFPVHINLRDCAGLKTPAEILRRHSEEVGFSSDRALTSAWRAGACVLLLDGFDEIVPTRWMGSAADVKQVRYQALSGVRRLIEEAPEDAGIAVCGRAHFFSSTREMIEVLGLTDECFVQTIHDFTAEQMASYLEKAKITWQAPEWLPTRPLLIGYLLAEGAMYDVESNSMVDQAAAWRSLFELICKREAKMFTAVRPEKIKQLVSRVATLARSTGEETGPVDMKILSQAFREVNGLEPDEEGIQLLLRLPGLANPTATSLDPDQEQRVFVDRDLADTAYGEDLAAYLEYSHEGHTLAQNASWVVSSTDLGIGVAALTLDSRGVPAGTVLGAAKRRQDNHQYDAVLADSLRVADYMGPDTVRQSFIVEGVMIESLALSDSSTVLPKVSFHDSVIHRLDISSIDPEEGSPIFKSCLIGFLDGAASIPVSLAGNFIECEIERFASPSQTTAGIMQLKQSVDAKIALTILKKIYSQRGSGRKESGLSRGLDPAIRGRVPVVLSALQSQGWIHRIVSGREPIYVGVKEERAKALRILEDPNRFKFEV
;
A
#
# COMPACT_ATOMS: atom_id res chain seq x y z
N MET A 1 13.05 29.12 -10.52
CA MET A 1 12.10 28.74 -11.56
C MET A 1 11.43 29.94 -12.21
N TYR A 2 10.65 30.76 -11.52
CA TYR A 2 10.01 31.95 -12.14
C TYR A 2 10.84 33.24 -12.09
N GLU A 3 11.93 33.25 -11.34
CA GLU A 3 12.92 34.36 -11.37
C GLU A 3 13.69 34.39 -12.70
N ASP A 4 13.81 33.22 -13.37
CA ASP A 4 14.47 33.08 -14.67
C ASP A 4 13.48 33.01 -15.84
N GLU A 5 12.18 33.28 -15.61
CA GLU A 5 11.15 33.31 -16.66
C GLU A 5 11.45 34.37 -17.71
N THR A 6 11.56 33.96 -18.96
CA THR A 6 11.79 34.88 -20.07
C THR A 6 10.54 35.70 -20.40
N GLY A 7 10.71 36.85 -21.10
CA GLY A 7 9.58 37.66 -21.54
C GLY A 7 8.50 36.87 -22.29
N PRO A 8 8.85 36.09 -23.33
CA PRO A 8 7.88 35.27 -24.07
C PRO A 8 7.14 34.23 -23.23
N GLN A 9 7.81 33.60 -22.25
CA GLN A 9 7.15 32.65 -21.35
C GLN A 9 6.13 33.36 -20.44
N PHE A 10 6.49 34.53 -19.91
CA PHE A 10 5.57 35.36 -19.13
C PHE A 10 4.36 35.78 -19.94
N GLU A 11 4.57 36.29 -21.17
CA GLU A 11 3.51 36.72 -22.07
C GLU A 11 2.55 35.55 -22.40
N LYS A 12 3.07 34.36 -22.72
CA LYS A 12 2.27 33.17 -22.95
C LYS A 12 1.36 32.83 -21.75
N ARG A 13 1.92 32.87 -20.55
CA ARG A 13 1.21 32.57 -19.29
C ARG A 13 0.16 33.65 -18.96
N ALA A 14 0.50 34.91 -19.10
CA ALA A 14 -0.41 36.04 -18.85
C ALA A 14 -1.56 36.06 -19.85
N LEU A 15 -1.28 35.74 -21.13
CA LEU A 15 -2.29 35.60 -22.17
C LEU A 15 -3.25 34.43 -21.86
N ALA A 16 -2.72 33.28 -21.44
CA ALA A 16 -3.55 32.15 -21.06
C ALA A 16 -4.51 32.49 -19.90
N ALA A 17 -4.01 33.21 -18.88
CA ALA A 17 -4.83 33.65 -17.76
C ALA A 17 -5.91 34.68 -18.19
N ALA A 18 -5.57 35.68 -19.01
CA ALA A 18 -6.51 36.67 -19.49
C ALA A 18 -7.58 36.04 -20.41
N ARG A 19 -7.16 35.12 -21.28
CA ARG A 19 -8.06 34.32 -22.15
C ARG A 19 -9.05 33.49 -21.35
N ALA A 20 -8.59 32.78 -20.33
CA ALA A 20 -9.46 31.97 -19.49
C ALA A 20 -10.50 32.78 -18.68
N ILE A 21 -10.23 34.08 -18.43
CA ILE A 21 -11.18 35.00 -17.79
C ILE A 21 -12.24 35.50 -18.78
N HIS A 22 -11.85 35.87 -20.01
CA HIS A 22 -12.70 36.62 -20.93
C HIS A 22 -13.17 35.82 -22.14
N ASP A 23 -12.40 34.84 -22.60
CA ASP A 23 -12.67 34.01 -23.78
C ASP A 23 -12.34 32.54 -23.53
N PRO A 24 -13.20 31.84 -22.78
CA PRO A 24 -12.97 30.42 -22.46
C PRO A 24 -12.88 29.50 -23.68
N MET A 25 -13.34 29.95 -24.85
CA MET A 25 -13.26 29.19 -26.11
C MET A 25 -11.91 29.35 -26.80
N GLY A 26 -11.09 30.31 -26.38
CA GLY A 26 -9.72 30.49 -26.87
C GLY A 26 -9.60 31.06 -28.28
N ILE A 27 -10.63 31.75 -28.76
CA ILE A 27 -10.70 32.28 -30.14
C ILE A 27 -9.94 33.60 -30.28
N GLN A 28 -9.99 34.42 -29.23
CA GLN A 28 -9.44 35.79 -29.23
C GLN A 28 -8.04 35.82 -28.57
N GLY A 29 -7.28 36.88 -28.84
CA GLY A 29 -5.92 37.00 -28.29
C GLY A 29 -5.16 38.17 -28.91
N PRO A 30 -3.92 37.99 -29.40
CA PRO A 30 -3.09 39.06 -29.99
C PRO A 30 -3.74 39.71 -31.19
N VAL A 31 -3.59 41.03 -31.31
CA VAL A 31 -4.20 41.83 -32.39
C VAL A 31 -3.17 42.82 -32.94
N MET A 32 -3.12 42.92 -34.27
CA MET A 32 -2.32 43.97 -34.94
C MET A 32 -3.10 45.29 -35.04
N HIS A 33 -2.55 46.36 -34.44
CA HIS A 33 -3.12 47.71 -34.49
C HIS A 33 -2.09 48.71 -34.97
N ARG A 34 -2.36 49.39 -36.10
CA ARG A 34 -1.48 50.37 -36.72
C ARG A 34 0.00 49.94 -36.85
N GLY A 35 0.19 48.68 -37.25
CA GLY A 35 1.52 48.09 -37.43
C GLY A 35 2.25 47.74 -36.12
N ARG A 36 1.54 47.74 -35.01
CA ARG A 36 2.06 47.32 -33.70
C ARG A 36 1.23 46.15 -33.17
N GLU A 37 1.87 45.17 -32.61
CA GLU A 37 1.21 44.09 -31.93
C GLU A 37 0.73 44.56 -30.54
N ILE A 38 -0.50 44.19 -30.22
CA ILE A 38 -1.12 44.27 -28.89
C ILE A 38 -1.21 42.85 -28.37
N ASP A 39 -0.76 42.62 -27.15
CA ASP A 39 -0.60 41.25 -26.59
C ASP A 39 -1.91 40.51 -26.45
N ALA A 40 -3.04 41.19 -26.12
CA ALA A 40 -4.37 40.58 -26.20
C ALA A 40 -5.51 41.62 -26.25
N ALA A 41 -6.54 41.28 -26.99
CA ALA A 41 -7.82 41.99 -26.98
C ALA A 41 -8.97 40.95 -26.91
N PHE A 42 -9.91 41.20 -26.00
CA PHE A 42 -11.08 40.38 -25.79
C PHE A 42 -12.34 41.21 -25.89
N GLU A 43 -13.27 40.73 -26.70
CA GLU A 43 -14.59 41.30 -26.86
C GLU A 43 -15.62 40.30 -26.36
N THR A 44 -16.36 40.68 -25.33
CA THR A 44 -17.51 39.94 -24.80
C THR A 44 -18.81 40.63 -25.21
N ASP A 45 -19.94 40.06 -24.84
CA ASP A 45 -21.25 40.63 -25.16
C ASP A 45 -21.41 42.05 -24.54
N ASP A 46 -20.81 42.28 -23.35
CA ASP A 46 -21.00 43.48 -22.53
C ASP A 46 -19.72 44.28 -22.26
N ALA A 47 -18.55 43.78 -22.69
CA ALA A 47 -17.28 44.40 -22.35
C ALA A 47 -16.20 44.30 -23.42
N LEU A 48 -15.24 45.24 -23.39
CA LEU A 48 -13.99 45.21 -24.16
C LEU A 48 -12.81 45.24 -23.17
N HIS A 49 -11.89 44.32 -23.33
CA HIS A 49 -10.68 44.22 -22.51
C HIS A 49 -9.45 44.18 -23.40
N VAL A 50 -8.48 45.07 -23.18
CA VAL A 50 -7.22 45.11 -23.92
C VAL A 50 -6.07 44.99 -22.94
N TYR A 51 -5.10 44.14 -23.24
CA TYR A 51 -3.98 43.76 -22.38
C TYR A 51 -2.65 44.03 -23.08
N GLU A 52 -1.68 44.52 -22.31
CA GLU A 52 -0.26 44.47 -22.61
C GLU A 52 0.45 43.79 -21.44
N PHE A 53 1.41 42.90 -21.72
CA PHE A 53 2.17 42.15 -20.75
C PHE A 53 3.64 42.55 -20.74
N THR A 54 4.26 42.69 -19.58
CA THR A 54 5.66 43.12 -19.53
C THR A 54 6.39 42.61 -18.30
N THR A 55 7.62 42.16 -18.50
CA THR A 55 8.56 41.84 -17.41
C THR A 55 9.40 43.05 -16.99
N ARG A 56 9.38 44.13 -17.79
CA ARG A 56 10.20 45.34 -17.56
C ARG A 56 9.59 46.19 -16.45
N ARG A 57 10.49 46.80 -15.66
CA ARG A 57 10.12 47.61 -14.49
C ARG A 57 10.26 49.13 -14.72
N ASP A 58 10.61 49.55 -15.92
CA ASP A 58 10.82 50.95 -16.23
C ASP A 58 9.52 51.68 -16.58
N LYS A 59 9.47 52.97 -16.20
CA LYS A 59 8.36 53.88 -16.43
C LYS A 59 8.05 54.08 -17.91
N ALA A 60 9.09 54.14 -18.76
CA ALA A 60 8.94 54.47 -20.19
C ALA A 60 8.18 53.33 -20.88
N LYS A 61 8.49 52.06 -20.58
CA LYS A 61 7.76 50.90 -21.09
C LYS A 61 6.30 50.93 -20.64
N ALA A 62 6.02 51.18 -19.35
CA ALA A 62 4.65 51.25 -18.84
C ALA A 62 3.82 52.35 -19.51
N THR A 63 4.44 53.51 -19.82
CA THR A 63 3.79 54.59 -20.59
C THR A 63 3.48 54.11 -22.00
N GLN A 64 4.43 53.48 -22.68
CA GLN A 64 4.27 52.99 -24.04
C GLN A 64 3.13 51.92 -24.12
N ASP A 65 3.10 50.98 -23.17
CA ASP A 65 2.09 49.94 -23.13
C ASP A 65 0.71 50.50 -22.85
N ALA A 66 0.60 51.42 -21.88
CA ALA A 66 -0.67 52.11 -21.59
C ALA A 66 -1.18 52.93 -22.77
N SER A 67 -0.28 53.56 -23.56
CA SER A 67 -0.65 54.29 -24.77
C SER A 67 -1.16 53.39 -25.86
N LYS A 68 -0.53 52.22 -26.10
CA LYS A 68 -1.03 51.21 -27.05
C LYS A 68 -2.44 50.73 -26.68
N VAL A 69 -2.62 50.35 -25.40
CA VAL A 69 -3.92 49.93 -24.87
C VAL A 69 -4.99 50.99 -25.10
N LYS A 70 -4.67 52.26 -24.76
CA LYS A 70 -5.55 53.39 -24.94
C LYS A 70 -5.98 53.58 -26.41
N ASP A 71 -5.03 53.56 -27.32
CA ASP A 71 -5.26 53.84 -28.75
C ASP A 71 -6.22 52.76 -29.34
N LEU A 72 -6.01 51.48 -29.01
CA LEU A 72 -6.89 50.39 -29.46
C LEU A 72 -8.28 50.49 -28.83
N LEU A 73 -8.39 50.75 -27.51
CA LEU A 73 -9.68 50.89 -26.85
C LEU A 73 -10.53 52.02 -27.43
N ILE A 74 -9.91 53.19 -27.74
CA ILE A 74 -10.59 54.31 -28.39
C ILE A 74 -11.14 53.91 -29.78
N GLU A 75 -10.38 53.12 -30.53
CA GLU A 75 -10.80 52.66 -31.85
C GLU A 75 -11.93 51.62 -31.75
N LEU A 76 -11.78 50.62 -30.90
CA LEU A 76 -12.81 49.60 -30.70
C LEU A 76 -14.14 50.19 -30.20
N HIS A 77 -14.08 51.13 -29.26
CA HIS A 77 -15.29 51.76 -28.71
C HIS A 77 -16.04 52.67 -29.70
N LYS A 78 -15.35 53.17 -30.73
CA LYS A 78 -16.00 53.95 -31.81
C LYS A 78 -16.88 53.11 -32.72
N LYS A 79 -16.75 51.79 -32.74
CA LYS A 79 -17.59 50.92 -33.51
C LYS A 79 -19.03 50.91 -32.98
N PRO A 80 -20.05 51.03 -33.83
CA PRO A 80 -21.45 51.13 -33.39
C PRO A 80 -21.89 50.01 -32.48
N GLU A 81 -21.41 48.77 -32.75
CA GLU A 81 -21.70 47.55 -31.98
C GLU A 81 -21.08 47.55 -30.56
N ASN A 82 -20.11 48.45 -30.31
CA ASN A 82 -19.37 48.49 -29.03
C ASN A 82 -19.70 49.69 -28.16
N THR A 83 -20.61 50.56 -28.60
CA THR A 83 -20.89 51.86 -27.90
C THR A 83 -21.51 51.65 -26.49
N TYR A 84 -22.18 50.54 -26.26
CA TYR A 84 -22.80 50.19 -24.98
C TYR A 84 -21.92 49.33 -24.09
N LYS A 85 -20.80 48.80 -24.61
CA LYS A 85 -19.92 47.88 -23.86
C LYS A 85 -19.08 48.68 -22.83
N SER A 86 -18.83 48.06 -21.70
CA SER A 86 -17.85 48.55 -20.74
C SER A 86 -16.43 48.36 -21.30
N VAL A 87 -15.56 49.31 -21.06
CA VAL A 87 -14.22 49.35 -21.68
C VAL A 87 -13.16 49.39 -20.59
N THR A 88 -12.21 48.48 -20.59
CA THR A 88 -11.14 48.44 -19.60
C THR A 88 -9.80 48.03 -20.22
N GLY A 89 -8.75 48.73 -19.88
CA GLY A 89 -7.40 48.42 -20.26
C GLY A 89 -6.56 47.85 -19.10
N TRP A 90 -5.60 47.01 -19.46
CA TRP A 90 -4.75 46.34 -18.49
C TRP A 90 -3.29 46.35 -18.94
N VAL A 91 -2.41 46.82 -18.05
CA VAL A 91 -0.98 46.63 -18.17
C VAL A 91 -0.56 45.68 -17.07
N VAL A 92 -0.21 44.45 -17.43
CA VAL A 92 0.12 43.40 -16.48
C VAL A 92 1.64 43.26 -16.40
N THR A 93 2.17 43.42 -15.20
CA THR A 93 3.59 43.23 -14.92
C THR A 93 3.81 41.87 -14.24
N ARG A 94 4.99 41.23 -14.45
CA ARG A 94 5.32 39.97 -13.78
C ARG A 94 5.28 40.12 -12.26
N ASP A 95 5.96 41.16 -11.74
CA ASP A 95 5.99 41.50 -10.32
C ASP A 95 5.00 42.63 -10.01
N GLU A 96 4.89 43.01 -8.72
CA GLU A 96 4.06 44.14 -8.35
C GLU A 96 4.55 45.42 -9.06
N PRO A 97 3.68 46.13 -9.78
CA PRO A 97 4.08 47.36 -10.52
C PRO A 97 4.55 48.44 -9.55
N THR A 98 5.64 49.10 -9.92
CA THR A 98 6.22 50.19 -9.12
C THR A 98 5.28 51.40 -9.05
N ALA A 99 5.50 52.28 -8.06
CA ALA A 99 4.73 53.53 -7.95
C ALA A 99 4.83 54.41 -9.22
N GLU A 100 6.01 54.41 -9.87
CA GLU A 100 6.24 55.11 -11.13
C GLU A 100 5.46 54.51 -12.30
N GLN A 101 5.42 53.19 -12.40
CA GLN A 101 4.61 52.49 -13.40
C GLN A 101 3.11 52.74 -13.20
N LYS A 102 2.61 52.61 -11.95
CA LYS A 102 1.22 52.93 -11.60
C LYS A 102 0.87 54.36 -11.95
N GLY A 103 1.78 55.33 -11.63
CA GLY A 103 1.61 56.73 -11.95
C GLY A 103 1.59 57.02 -13.46
N ALA A 104 2.45 56.33 -14.25
CA ALA A 104 2.50 56.45 -15.69
C ALA A 104 1.20 55.94 -16.37
N VAL A 105 0.75 54.74 -15.98
CA VAL A 105 -0.49 54.15 -16.49
C VAL A 105 -1.70 55.00 -16.14
N ARG A 106 -1.76 55.56 -14.91
CA ARG A 106 -2.84 56.44 -14.46
C ARG A 106 -2.90 57.71 -15.29
N LYS A 107 -1.75 58.33 -15.59
CA LYS A 107 -1.67 59.54 -16.43
C LYS A 107 -2.19 59.26 -17.84
N GLU A 108 -1.90 58.11 -18.44
CA GLU A 108 -2.42 57.76 -19.75
C GLU A 108 -3.94 57.48 -19.69
N ALA A 109 -4.44 56.88 -18.60
CA ALA A 109 -5.86 56.63 -18.36
C ALA A 109 -6.66 57.95 -18.26
N GLU A 110 -6.15 58.97 -17.61
CA GLU A 110 -6.79 60.31 -17.50
C GLU A 110 -7.10 60.91 -18.89
N GLY A 111 -6.26 60.61 -19.88
CA GLY A 111 -6.48 61.03 -21.28
C GLY A 111 -7.40 60.12 -22.10
N ALA A 112 -7.80 58.97 -21.59
CA ALA A 112 -8.51 57.93 -22.36
C ALA A 112 -10.03 57.94 -22.20
N LYS A 113 -10.57 58.55 -21.14
CA LYS A 113 -11.97 58.40 -20.69
C LYS A 113 -12.38 56.92 -20.30
N PHE A 114 -11.43 56.02 -20.28
CA PHE A 114 -11.61 54.63 -19.90
C PHE A 114 -10.62 54.24 -18.78
N PRO A 115 -10.98 53.35 -17.88
CA PRO A 115 -10.05 52.87 -16.87
C PRO A 115 -8.94 52.02 -17.51
N ILE A 116 -7.68 52.35 -17.22
CA ILE A 116 -6.51 51.54 -17.54
C ILE A 116 -5.81 51.23 -16.23
N HIS A 117 -5.61 49.94 -15.93
CA HIS A 117 -5.07 49.48 -14.66
C HIS A 117 -3.67 48.87 -14.85
N ALA A 118 -2.75 49.23 -13.97
CA ALA A 118 -1.49 48.51 -13.81
C ALA A 118 -1.63 47.48 -12.69
N ILE A 119 -1.52 46.17 -13.02
CA ILE A 119 -1.65 45.09 -12.06
C ILE A 119 -0.48 44.12 -12.19
N SER A 120 -0.21 43.35 -11.12
CA SER A 120 0.74 42.24 -11.17
C SER A 120 0.11 40.97 -11.71
N MET A 121 0.95 40.04 -12.17
CA MET A 121 0.50 38.66 -12.50
C MET A 121 -0.22 38.00 -11.33
N ALA A 122 0.26 38.21 -10.10
CA ALA A 122 -0.40 37.70 -8.89
C ALA A 122 -1.84 38.25 -8.73
N THR A 123 -2.07 39.50 -9.12
CA THR A 123 -3.41 40.10 -9.11
C THR A 123 -4.28 39.57 -10.22
N LEU A 124 -3.74 39.33 -11.43
CA LEU A 124 -4.45 38.70 -12.54
C LEU A 124 -4.85 37.25 -12.17
N SER A 125 -3.94 36.48 -11.58
CA SER A 125 -4.19 35.14 -11.12
C SER A 125 -5.31 35.06 -10.05
N ARG A 126 -5.36 36.03 -9.12
CA ARG A 126 -6.47 36.11 -8.14
C ARG A 126 -7.82 36.43 -8.79
N ARG A 127 -7.84 37.16 -9.88
CA ARG A 127 -9.07 37.41 -10.66
C ARG A 127 -9.50 36.15 -11.41
N LEU A 128 -8.54 35.34 -11.82
CA LEU A 128 -8.81 34.06 -12.44
C LEU A 128 -9.42 33.06 -11.45
N CYS A 129 -8.77 32.86 -10.30
CA CYS A 129 -9.23 31.95 -9.25
C CYS A 129 -8.66 32.35 -7.88
N ASP A 130 -9.52 32.30 -6.86
CA ASP A 130 -9.09 32.41 -5.45
C ASP A 130 -8.42 31.11 -5.00
N SER A 131 -7.14 30.95 -5.37
CA SER A 131 -6.35 29.78 -5.00
C SER A 131 -6.20 29.59 -3.49
N GLU A 132 -6.18 30.68 -2.71
CA GLU A 132 -6.09 30.62 -1.26
C GLU A 132 -7.37 30.07 -0.63
N GLY A 133 -8.52 30.59 -1.04
CA GLY A 133 -9.83 30.08 -0.62
C GLY A 133 -10.02 28.62 -1.02
N TYR A 134 -9.59 28.23 -2.23
CA TYR A 134 -9.61 26.84 -2.66
C TYR A 134 -8.76 25.95 -1.74
N ILE A 135 -7.50 26.32 -1.50
CA ILE A 135 -6.60 25.55 -0.64
C ILE A 135 -7.17 25.39 0.78
N GLN A 136 -7.75 26.46 1.34
CA GLN A 136 -8.38 26.39 2.67
C GLN A 136 -9.57 25.42 2.71
N CYS A 137 -10.37 25.37 1.66
CA CYS A 137 -11.46 24.39 1.52
C CYS A 137 -10.91 22.98 1.37
N ARG A 138 -9.92 22.79 0.47
CA ARG A 138 -9.33 21.49 0.19
C ARG A 138 -8.63 20.87 1.39
N ASP A 139 -7.95 21.67 2.23
CA ASP A 139 -7.26 21.20 3.43
C ASP A 139 -8.21 20.58 4.48
N LYS A 140 -9.49 20.92 4.43
CA LYS A 140 -10.52 20.39 5.33
C LYS A 140 -11.16 19.10 4.80
N ALA A 141 -11.00 18.80 3.52
CA ALA A 141 -11.61 17.64 2.88
C ALA A 141 -10.66 16.43 2.88
N PRO A 142 -11.18 15.20 2.79
CA PRO A 142 -10.38 13.97 2.77
C PRO A 142 -9.43 13.87 1.57
N PHE A 143 -8.25 13.32 1.79
CA PHE A 143 -7.30 12.95 0.73
C PHE A 143 -7.41 11.46 0.45
N GLY A 144 -7.99 11.07 -0.66
CA GLY A 144 -8.21 9.68 -1.04
C GLY A 144 -8.97 8.91 0.03
N SER A 145 -8.55 7.70 0.31
CA SER A 145 -9.13 6.83 1.35
C SER A 145 -8.57 7.06 2.76
N ILE A 146 -7.65 8.03 2.95
CA ILE A 146 -6.94 8.23 4.23
C ILE A 146 -7.90 8.54 5.38
N SER A 147 -9.00 9.27 5.14
CA SER A 147 -9.94 9.66 6.18
C SER A 147 -10.88 8.57 6.67
N TYR A 148 -10.98 7.45 5.96
CA TYR A 148 -11.87 6.35 6.34
C TYR A 148 -11.21 5.34 7.30
N VAL A 149 -9.89 5.42 7.45
CA VAL A 149 -9.10 4.42 8.18
C VAL A 149 -8.69 4.90 9.55
N THR A 150 -8.50 6.20 9.72
CA THR A 150 -7.99 6.73 10.99
C THR A 150 -9.04 7.62 11.64
N LYS A 151 -9.49 7.25 12.86
CA LYS A 151 -9.76 8.30 13.86
C LYS A 151 -8.51 9.19 13.86
N PRO A 152 -8.62 10.53 14.00
CA PRO A 152 -7.44 11.38 14.09
C PRO A 152 -6.73 11.12 15.43
N ALA A 153 -6.14 9.95 15.53
CA ALA A 153 -5.31 9.54 16.64
C ALA A 153 -3.88 9.59 16.14
N SER A 154 -3.18 10.58 16.60
CA SER A 154 -1.76 10.85 16.39
C SER A 154 -1.43 11.68 15.15
N PRO A 155 -0.50 12.64 15.29
CA PRO A 155 0.06 13.35 14.15
C PRO A 155 0.55 12.30 13.15
N SER A 156 0.05 12.37 11.94
CA SER A 156 0.34 11.42 10.87
C SER A 156 1.85 11.23 10.76
N VAL A 157 2.33 10.10 11.22
CA VAL A 157 3.72 9.71 10.99
C VAL A 157 3.92 9.67 9.50
N SER A 158 4.72 10.58 8.98
CA SER A 158 4.99 10.69 7.55
C SER A 158 6.45 10.39 7.29
N VAL A 159 6.68 9.45 6.40
CA VAL A 159 7.99 9.15 5.81
C VAL A 159 7.96 9.65 4.38
N ASP A 160 9.05 10.24 3.91
CA ASP A 160 9.15 10.77 2.56
C ASP A 160 9.00 9.63 1.54
N THR A 161 8.09 9.82 0.58
CA THR A 161 7.85 8.86 -0.49
C THR A 161 9.02 8.87 -1.48
N ILE A 162 9.45 7.69 -1.87
CA ILE A 162 10.41 7.46 -2.95
C ILE A 162 9.64 6.93 -4.16
N PHE A 163 9.91 7.50 -5.32
CA PHE A 163 9.34 7.09 -6.59
C PHE A 163 10.44 6.45 -7.43
N SER A 164 10.22 5.26 -7.96
CA SER A 164 11.15 4.57 -8.87
C SER A 164 10.61 4.60 -10.30
N ASN A 165 11.45 4.87 -11.27
CA ASN A 165 11.07 4.76 -12.68
C ASN A 165 11.33 3.33 -13.20
N VAL A 166 11.05 3.08 -14.48
CA VAL A 166 11.23 1.77 -15.15
C VAL A 166 12.71 1.31 -15.14
N GLU A 167 13.66 2.22 -14.96
CA GLU A 167 15.10 1.94 -14.87
C GLU A 167 15.59 1.87 -13.42
N ASP A 168 14.69 1.73 -12.45
CA ASP A 168 14.96 1.75 -11.00
C ASP A 168 15.66 3.02 -10.49
N LYS A 169 15.60 4.11 -11.26
CA LYS A 169 16.11 5.39 -10.82
C LYS A 169 15.12 6.05 -9.87
N GLU A 170 15.60 6.37 -8.69
CA GLU A 170 14.80 6.99 -7.64
C GLU A 170 14.65 8.51 -7.80
N SER A 171 13.51 9.02 -7.44
CA SER A 171 13.20 10.44 -7.30
C SER A 171 12.39 10.68 -6.01
N ASN A 172 12.55 11.85 -5.44
CA ASN A 172 11.85 12.24 -4.21
C ASN A 172 10.67 13.19 -4.50
N VAL A 173 9.88 13.48 -3.47
CA VAL A 173 8.71 14.37 -3.56
C VAL A 173 9.05 15.75 -4.14
N LYS A 174 10.23 16.30 -3.86
CA LYS A 174 10.63 17.63 -4.37
C LYS A 174 10.94 17.59 -5.86
N ASP A 175 11.60 16.52 -6.33
CA ASP A 175 11.92 16.35 -7.74
C ASP A 175 10.65 16.23 -8.59
N VAL A 176 9.70 15.38 -8.14
CA VAL A 176 8.40 15.21 -8.80
C VAL A 176 7.57 16.50 -8.74
N SER A 177 7.53 17.18 -7.59
CA SER A 177 6.82 18.47 -7.45
C SER A 177 7.37 19.53 -8.37
N LYS A 178 8.69 19.58 -8.57
CA LYS A 178 9.34 20.50 -9.51
C LYS A 178 8.96 20.18 -10.95
N SER A 179 9.05 18.92 -11.35
CA SER A 179 8.64 18.44 -12.67
C SER A 179 7.17 18.81 -12.97
N LEU A 180 6.27 18.55 -12.00
CA LEU A 180 4.85 18.91 -12.11
C LEU A 180 4.64 20.43 -12.29
N ALA A 181 5.36 21.26 -11.53
CA ALA A 181 5.28 22.71 -11.67
C ALA A 181 5.80 23.23 -13.02
N GLU A 182 6.61 22.44 -13.70
CA GLU A 182 7.16 22.72 -15.05
C GLU A 182 6.31 22.09 -16.18
N GLY A 183 5.14 21.50 -15.86
CA GLY A 183 4.23 20.90 -16.83
C GLY A 183 4.42 19.39 -17.02
N GLY A 184 5.25 18.74 -16.20
CA GLY A 184 5.46 17.28 -16.28
C GLY A 184 4.19 16.49 -16.03
N ARG A 185 4.00 15.42 -16.77
CA ARG A 185 2.88 14.47 -16.60
C ARG A 185 3.38 13.16 -16.01
N HIS A 186 2.82 12.76 -14.87
CA HIS A 186 3.26 11.62 -14.08
C HIS A 186 2.15 10.60 -13.93
N LEU A 187 2.44 9.35 -14.27
CA LEU A 187 1.63 8.18 -13.99
C LEU A 187 2.25 7.45 -12.80
N ILE A 188 1.61 7.54 -11.65
CA ILE A 188 2.12 6.97 -10.40
C ILE A 188 1.36 5.68 -10.11
N VAL A 189 2.05 4.56 -10.19
CA VAL A 189 1.47 3.25 -9.93
C VAL A 189 2.01 2.66 -8.63
N GLY A 190 1.25 1.77 -8.05
CA GLY A 190 1.68 1.04 -6.86
C GLY A 190 0.57 0.14 -6.38
N GLU A 191 0.95 -0.90 -5.66
CA GLU A 191 0.03 -1.90 -5.18
C GLU A 191 -0.88 -1.37 -4.06
N PHE A 192 -1.80 -2.22 -3.62
CA PHE A 192 -2.68 -1.89 -2.50
C PHE A 192 -1.87 -1.59 -1.24
N GLY A 193 -2.13 -0.44 -0.63
CA GLY A 193 -1.55 -0.10 0.68
C GLY A 193 -0.14 0.49 0.70
N VAL A 194 0.54 0.67 -0.46
CA VAL A 194 1.90 1.25 -0.52
C VAL A 194 1.95 2.76 -0.26
N GLY A 195 0.80 3.45 -0.18
CA GLY A 195 0.74 4.85 0.19
C GLY A 195 0.57 5.85 -0.97
N LYS A 196 -0.02 5.47 -2.11
CA LYS A 196 -0.28 6.37 -3.26
C LYS A 196 -0.96 7.69 -2.88
N SER A 197 -2.09 7.62 -2.18
CA SER A 197 -2.80 8.83 -1.71
C SER A 197 -1.96 9.66 -0.75
N HIS A 198 -1.08 9.02 0.04
CA HIS A 198 -0.13 9.71 0.92
C HIS A 198 0.94 10.45 0.11
N ALA A 199 1.46 9.83 -0.94
CA ALA A 199 2.39 10.45 -1.88
C ALA A 199 1.78 11.68 -2.55
N LEU A 200 0.55 11.58 -3.07
CA LEU A 200 -0.14 12.74 -3.64
C LEU A 200 -0.38 13.84 -2.60
N ARG A 201 -0.66 13.49 -1.34
CA ARG A 201 -0.76 14.46 -0.25
C ARG A 201 0.58 15.14 0.05
N GLN A 202 1.70 14.42 -0.03
CA GLN A 202 3.04 15.01 0.11
C GLN A 202 3.33 15.97 -1.04
N LEU A 203 3.05 15.57 -2.29
CA LEU A 203 3.17 16.43 -3.46
C LEU A 203 2.30 17.69 -3.32
N TYR A 204 1.04 17.54 -2.94
CA TYR A 204 0.13 18.66 -2.66
C TYR A 204 0.72 19.64 -1.64
N ASN A 205 1.22 19.13 -0.51
CA ASN A 205 1.79 19.96 0.55
C ASN A 205 3.05 20.71 0.09
N GLU A 206 3.92 20.06 -0.68
CA GLU A 206 5.14 20.68 -1.20
C GLU A 206 4.81 21.79 -2.22
N MET A 207 3.90 21.50 -3.15
CA MET A 207 3.44 22.48 -4.14
C MET A 207 2.68 23.64 -3.50
N ARG A 208 1.85 23.39 -2.48
CA ARG A 208 1.19 24.44 -1.71
C ARG A 208 2.20 25.38 -1.05
N LYS A 209 3.25 24.84 -0.42
CA LYS A 209 4.32 25.64 0.16
C LYS A 209 5.03 26.48 -0.90
N ALA A 210 5.35 25.90 -2.05
CA ALA A 210 5.97 26.60 -3.16
C ALA A 210 5.08 27.74 -3.70
N HIS A 211 3.78 27.49 -3.86
CA HIS A 211 2.80 28.48 -4.32
C HIS A 211 2.78 29.73 -3.43
N PHE A 212 2.71 29.56 -2.10
CA PHE A 212 2.73 30.69 -1.17
C PHE A 212 4.11 31.36 -1.08
N LYS A 213 5.20 30.57 -1.09
CA LYS A 213 6.56 31.10 -1.03
C LYS A 213 6.89 32.01 -2.23
N HIS A 214 6.39 31.67 -3.41
CA HIS A 214 6.64 32.42 -4.65
C HIS A 214 5.50 33.38 -5.00
N ASN A 215 4.86 33.99 -4.00
CA ASN A 215 3.81 35.02 -4.19
C ASN A 215 2.67 34.60 -5.14
N LYS A 216 2.30 33.30 -5.13
CA LYS A 216 1.25 32.72 -5.98
C LYS A 216 1.57 32.79 -7.49
N LEU A 217 2.82 32.87 -7.85
CA LEU A 217 3.26 32.84 -9.25
C LEU A 217 3.38 31.41 -9.79
N THR A 218 3.62 30.41 -8.90
CA THR A 218 3.62 28.99 -9.28
C THR A 218 2.19 28.45 -9.35
N PRO A 219 1.90 27.46 -10.21
CA PRO A 219 0.61 26.78 -10.23
C PRO A 219 0.24 26.24 -8.84
N PHE A 220 -1.02 26.33 -8.46
CA PHE A 220 -1.49 25.76 -7.20
C PHE A 220 -1.97 24.32 -7.39
N PRO A 221 -1.81 23.43 -6.38
CA PRO A 221 -2.21 22.04 -6.51
C PRO A 221 -3.73 21.86 -6.35
N VAL A 222 -4.34 21.12 -7.26
CA VAL A 222 -5.73 20.67 -7.22
C VAL A 222 -5.75 19.16 -7.08
N HIS A 223 -6.11 18.66 -5.90
CA HIS A 223 -6.20 17.22 -5.64
C HIS A 223 -7.65 16.75 -5.72
N ILE A 224 -7.91 15.80 -6.60
CA ILE A 224 -9.24 15.24 -6.89
C ILE A 224 -9.26 13.75 -6.56
N ASN A 225 -10.23 13.32 -5.72
CA ASN A 225 -10.51 11.90 -5.50
C ASN A 225 -11.34 11.39 -6.69
N LEU A 226 -10.78 10.55 -7.53
CA LEU A 226 -11.42 10.12 -8.76
C LEU A 226 -12.66 9.25 -8.53
N ARG A 227 -12.78 8.56 -7.39
CA ARG A 227 -14.00 7.79 -7.02
C ARG A 227 -15.26 8.66 -7.03
N ASP A 228 -15.14 9.95 -6.72
CA ASP A 228 -16.26 10.90 -6.67
C ASP A 228 -16.68 11.36 -8.08
N CYS A 229 -15.92 10.94 -9.10
CA CYS A 229 -16.10 11.29 -10.51
C CYS A 229 -16.79 10.21 -11.35
N ALA A 230 -17.28 9.13 -10.72
CA ALA A 230 -17.93 8.03 -11.43
C ALA A 230 -19.12 8.52 -12.29
N GLY A 231 -19.14 8.15 -13.57
CA GLY A 231 -20.20 8.50 -14.52
C GLY A 231 -20.14 9.92 -15.09
N LEU A 232 -19.22 10.78 -14.64
CA LEU A 232 -19.02 12.13 -15.20
C LEU A 232 -18.27 12.02 -16.54
N LYS A 233 -18.65 12.87 -17.51
CA LYS A 233 -18.17 12.78 -18.89
C LYS A 233 -17.34 13.97 -19.35
N THR A 234 -17.42 15.10 -18.64
CA THR A 234 -16.74 16.32 -19.05
C THR A 234 -15.85 16.90 -17.94
N PRO A 235 -14.76 17.57 -18.30
CA PRO A 235 -13.90 18.26 -17.33
C PRO A 235 -14.65 19.22 -16.41
N ALA A 236 -15.62 19.97 -16.96
CA ALA A 236 -16.41 20.91 -16.20
C ALA A 236 -17.28 20.22 -15.12
N GLU A 237 -17.87 19.06 -15.44
CA GLU A 237 -18.63 18.25 -14.46
C GLU A 237 -17.70 17.75 -13.33
N ILE A 238 -16.51 17.26 -13.67
CA ILE A 238 -15.53 16.77 -12.69
C ILE A 238 -15.08 17.92 -11.76
N LEU A 239 -14.71 19.05 -12.31
CA LEU A 239 -14.24 20.20 -11.52
C LEU A 239 -15.37 20.80 -10.67
N ARG A 240 -16.60 20.85 -11.20
CA ARG A 240 -17.78 21.25 -10.41
C ARG A 240 -18.05 20.28 -9.27
N ARG A 241 -18.09 18.98 -9.52
CA ARG A 241 -18.31 17.97 -8.50
C ARG A 241 -17.23 18.03 -7.42
N HIS A 242 -15.97 18.17 -7.82
CA HIS A 242 -14.86 18.36 -6.89
C HIS A 242 -15.04 19.63 -6.03
N SER A 243 -15.43 20.76 -6.63
CA SER A 243 -15.68 22.02 -5.91
C SER A 243 -16.79 21.87 -4.86
N GLU A 244 -17.88 21.17 -5.21
CA GLU A 244 -18.98 20.85 -4.29
C GLU A 244 -18.49 19.99 -3.12
N GLU A 245 -17.72 18.93 -3.37
CA GLU A 245 -17.19 18.02 -2.35
C GLU A 245 -16.24 18.70 -1.36
N VAL A 246 -15.39 19.62 -1.83
CA VAL A 246 -14.47 20.35 -0.94
C VAL A 246 -15.08 21.62 -0.34
N GLY A 247 -16.29 22.00 -0.76
CA GLY A 247 -16.98 23.21 -0.29
C GLY A 247 -16.44 24.52 -0.89
N PHE A 248 -15.84 24.47 -2.09
CA PHE A 248 -15.37 25.64 -2.81
C PHE A 248 -16.47 26.19 -3.73
N SER A 249 -16.97 27.38 -3.46
CA SER A 249 -18.15 27.96 -4.11
C SER A 249 -17.95 28.43 -5.57
N SER A 250 -16.70 28.49 -6.05
CA SER A 250 -16.38 29.08 -7.36
C SER A 250 -15.86 28.04 -8.37
N ASP A 251 -16.69 27.05 -8.71
CA ASP A 251 -16.40 25.97 -9.65
C ASP A 251 -15.98 26.48 -11.06
N ARG A 252 -16.60 27.57 -11.53
CA ARG A 252 -16.24 28.22 -12.81
C ARG A 252 -14.82 28.77 -12.76
N ALA A 253 -14.44 29.40 -11.66
CA ALA A 253 -13.08 29.94 -11.48
C ALA A 253 -12.04 28.81 -11.45
N LEU A 254 -12.35 27.66 -10.82
CA LEU A 254 -11.47 26.49 -10.85
C LEU A 254 -11.32 25.92 -12.26
N THR A 255 -12.41 25.87 -13.04
CA THR A 255 -12.39 25.46 -14.45
C THR A 255 -11.55 26.42 -15.30
N SER A 256 -11.67 27.72 -15.05
CA SER A 256 -10.85 28.73 -15.76
C SER A 256 -9.37 28.60 -15.39
N ALA A 257 -9.03 28.34 -14.12
CA ALA A 257 -7.66 28.12 -13.66
C ALA A 257 -7.03 26.87 -14.32
N TRP A 258 -7.79 25.79 -14.43
CA TRP A 258 -7.36 24.59 -15.15
C TRP A 258 -7.07 24.88 -16.62
N ARG A 259 -7.99 25.54 -17.34
CA ARG A 259 -7.80 25.94 -18.75
C ARG A 259 -6.62 26.86 -18.97
N ALA A 260 -6.28 27.67 -17.99
CA ALA A 260 -5.13 28.59 -18.03
C ALA A 260 -3.79 27.92 -17.67
N GLY A 261 -3.76 26.64 -17.31
CA GLY A 261 -2.57 26.00 -16.76
C GLY A 261 -2.11 26.58 -15.41
N ALA A 262 -3.00 27.29 -14.70
CA ALA A 262 -2.68 27.93 -13.44
C ALA A 262 -2.71 26.98 -12.23
N CYS A 263 -3.09 25.74 -12.44
CA CYS A 263 -3.09 24.70 -11.42
C CYS A 263 -2.47 23.41 -11.91
N VAL A 264 -1.99 22.59 -10.97
CA VAL A 264 -1.52 21.22 -11.21
C VAL A 264 -2.60 20.26 -10.75
N LEU A 265 -2.95 19.29 -11.56
CA LEU A 265 -3.91 18.25 -11.19
C LEU A 265 -3.21 17.09 -10.50
N LEU A 266 -3.70 16.70 -9.34
CA LEU A 266 -3.32 15.51 -8.58
C LEU A 266 -4.54 14.58 -8.50
N LEU A 267 -4.61 13.59 -9.38
CA LEU A 267 -5.76 12.72 -9.60
C LEU A 267 -5.57 11.40 -8.85
N ASP A 268 -6.34 11.18 -7.79
CA ASP A 268 -6.17 10.06 -6.86
C ASP A 268 -7.16 8.94 -7.14
N GLY A 269 -6.64 7.76 -7.51
CA GLY A 269 -7.39 6.51 -7.56
C GLY A 269 -8.18 6.27 -8.85
N PHE A 270 -7.53 6.15 -10.01
CA PHE A 270 -8.22 5.82 -11.27
C PHE A 270 -8.92 4.44 -11.20
N ASP A 271 -8.39 3.53 -10.40
CA ASP A 271 -8.97 2.21 -10.14
C ASP A 271 -10.20 2.27 -9.22
N GLU A 272 -10.51 3.42 -8.64
CA GLU A 272 -11.67 3.63 -7.76
C GLU A 272 -12.93 4.13 -8.48
N ILE A 273 -12.87 4.34 -9.80
CA ILE A 273 -14.02 4.73 -10.61
C ILE A 273 -14.85 3.49 -10.97
N VAL A 274 -16.06 3.44 -10.42
CA VAL A 274 -17.03 2.38 -10.70
C VAL A 274 -18.03 2.86 -11.77
N PRO A 275 -18.24 2.13 -12.87
CA PRO A 275 -19.28 2.47 -13.83
C PRO A 275 -20.68 2.40 -13.20
N THR A 276 -21.47 3.46 -13.34
CA THR A 276 -22.82 3.53 -12.75
C THR A 276 -23.87 2.75 -13.53
N ARG A 277 -23.66 2.47 -14.80
CA ARG A 277 -24.48 1.60 -15.66
C ARG A 277 -23.69 1.11 -16.84
N TRP A 278 -23.62 -0.18 -17.04
CA TRP A 278 -23.09 -0.79 -18.25
C TRP A 278 -24.01 -1.92 -18.72
N MET A 279 -24.25 -2.01 -20.03
CA MET A 279 -25.20 -2.95 -20.65
C MET A 279 -24.51 -3.85 -21.68
N GLY A 280 -23.23 -4.18 -21.49
CA GLY A 280 -22.45 -5.04 -22.38
C GLY A 280 -22.17 -6.43 -21.81
N SER A 281 -21.51 -7.30 -22.59
CA SER A 281 -21.05 -8.59 -22.09
C SER A 281 -19.75 -8.47 -21.30
N ALA A 282 -19.56 -9.29 -20.28
CA ALA A 282 -18.33 -9.34 -19.48
C ALA A 282 -17.05 -9.61 -20.31
N ALA A 283 -17.21 -9.98 -21.58
CA ALA A 283 -16.10 -10.27 -22.49
C ALA A 283 -15.28 -9.04 -22.92
N ASP A 284 -15.76 -7.81 -22.65
CA ASP A 284 -15.06 -6.59 -23.06
C ASP A 284 -14.70 -5.64 -21.92
N VAL A 285 -13.92 -6.17 -20.99
CA VAL A 285 -13.44 -5.44 -19.80
C VAL A 285 -12.66 -4.17 -20.19
N LYS A 286 -11.90 -4.20 -21.30
CA LYS A 286 -11.15 -3.03 -21.80
C LYS A 286 -12.08 -1.89 -22.18
N GLN A 287 -13.19 -2.19 -22.85
CA GLN A 287 -14.16 -1.18 -23.25
C GLN A 287 -14.89 -0.58 -22.05
N VAL A 288 -15.16 -1.39 -21.01
CA VAL A 288 -15.75 -0.91 -19.75
C VAL A 288 -14.82 0.10 -19.08
N ARG A 289 -13.53 -0.23 -18.94
CA ARG A 289 -12.51 0.68 -18.40
C ARG A 289 -12.44 1.98 -19.22
N TYR A 290 -12.37 1.84 -20.52
CA TYR A 290 -12.29 2.98 -21.44
C TYR A 290 -13.49 3.92 -21.30
N GLN A 291 -14.70 3.39 -21.15
CA GLN A 291 -15.91 4.19 -20.94
C GLN A 291 -15.99 4.79 -19.53
N ALA A 292 -15.65 4.02 -18.51
CA ALA A 292 -15.66 4.48 -17.11
C ALA A 292 -14.73 5.68 -16.89
N LEU A 293 -13.57 5.67 -17.55
CA LEU A 293 -12.54 6.71 -17.41
C LEU A 293 -12.67 7.84 -18.45
N SER A 294 -13.73 7.86 -19.28
CA SER A 294 -13.89 8.83 -20.37
C SER A 294 -13.82 10.29 -19.92
N GLY A 295 -14.41 10.63 -18.78
CA GLY A 295 -14.34 11.99 -18.24
C GLY A 295 -12.94 12.37 -17.74
N VAL A 296 -12.23 11.45 -17.09
CA VAL A 296 -10.85 11.64 -16.61
C VAL A 296 -9.92 11.78 -17.81
N ARG A 297 -10.05 10.93 -18.80
CA ARG A 297 -9.29 11.02 -20.06
C ARG A 297 -9.44 12.40 -20.68
N ARG A 298 -10.66 12.89 -20.85
CA ARG A 298 -10.90 14.24 -21.39
C ARG A 298 -10.32 15.34 -20.51
N LEU A 299 -10.37 15.21 -19.18
CA LEU A 299 -9.76 16.16 -18.26
C LEU A 299 -8.24 16.25 -18.47
N ILE A 300 -7.59 15.15 -18.80
CA ILE A 300 -6.15 15.08 -19.07
C ILE A 300 -5.81 15.55 -20.49
N GLU A 301 -6.57 15.11 -21.52
CA GLU A 301 -6.35 15.47 -22.91
C GLU A 301 -6.61 16.96 -23.23
N GLU A 302 -7.67 17.53 -22.62
CA GLU A 302 -8.06 18.92 -22.81
C GLU A 302 -7.23 19.90 -21.93
N ALA A 303 -6.39 19.39 -21.03
CA ALA A 303 -5.50 20.25 -20.21
C ALA A 303 -4.40 20.87 -21.09
N PRO A 304 -3.98 22.12 -20.83
CA PRO A 304 -2.83 22.72 -21.52
C PRO A 304 -1.59 21.83 -21.50
N GLU A 305 -0.78 21.88 -22.57
CA GLU A 305 0.44 21.06 -22.69
C GLU A 305 1.44 21.33 -21.55
N ASP A 306 1.49 22.55 -21.04
CA ASP A 306 2.33 23.00 -19.94
C ASP A 306 1.66 22.87 -18.56
N ALA A 307 0.50 22.21 -18.47
CA ALA A 307 -0.14 21.90 -17.20
C ALA A 307 0.38 20.59 -16.61
N GLY A 308 0.91 20.67 -15.39
CA GLY A 308 1.36 19.48 -14.67
C GLY A 308 0.20 18.59 -14.22
N ILE A 309 0.35 17.29 -14.41
CA ILE A 309 -0.65 16.29 -14.04
C ILE A 309 0.03 15.10 -13.39
N ALA A 310 -0.42 14.70 -12.21
CA ALA A 310 -0.11 13.41 -11.63
C ALA A 310 -1.39 12.62 -11.49
N VAL A 311 -1.42 11.39 -12.03
CA VAL A 311 -2.54 10.47 -11.85
C VAL A 311 -2.05 9.19 -11.21
N CYS A 312 -2.74 8.70 -10.18
CA CYS A 312 -2.33 7.49 -9.50
C CYS A 312 -3.44 6.43 -9.40
N GLY A 313 -3.00 5.17 -9.26
CA GLY A 313 -3.88 4.04 -9.07
C GLY A 313 -3.12 2.71 -9.03
N ARG A 314 -3.86 1.60 -9.07
CA ARG A 314 -3.29 0.25 -9.09
C ARG A 314 -2.96 -0.17 -10.52
N ALA A 315 -1.72 -0.62 -10.75
CA ALA A 315 -1.30 -1.07 -12.08
C ALA A 315 -2.17 -2.22 -12.61
N HIS A 316 -2.56 -3.15 -11.75
CA HIS A 316 -3.35 -4.32 -12.11
C HIS A 316 -4.81 -4.02 -12.56
N PHE A 317 -5.25 -2.78 -12.44
CA PHE A 317 -6.54 -2.36 -13.02
C PHE A 317 -6.52 -2.40 -14.56
N PHE A 318 -5.35 -2.38 -15.17
CA PHE A 318 -5.12 -2.48 -16.60
C PHE A 318 -4.28 -3.71 -16.97
N SER A 319 -4.40 -4.20 -18.19
CA SER A 319 -3.62 -5.35 -18.68
C SER A 319 -2.16 -4.97 -19.02
N SER A 320 -1.89 -3.70 -19.29
CA SER A 320 -0.55 -3.20 -19.62
C SER A 320 -0.39 -1.71 -19.32
N THR A 321 0.86 -1.27 -19.17
CA THR A 321 1.19 0.16 -19.04
C THR A 321 0.76 0.96 -20.26
N ARG A 322 0.81 0.38 -21.46
CA ARG A 322 0.37 1.03 -22.70
C ARG A 322 -1.14 1.27 -22.71
N GLU A 323 -1.94 0.27 -22.31
CA GLU A 323 -3.39 0.43 -22.15
C GLU A 323 -3.70 1.54 -21.12
N MET A 324 -2.96 1.57 -20.01
CA MET A 324 -3.14 2.56 -18.97
C MET A 324 -2.89 4.00 -19.47
N ILE A 325 -1.79 4.21 -20.19
CA ILE A 325 -1.45 5.51 -20.82
C ILE A 325 -2.57 5.94 -21.80
N GLU A 326 -2.99 5.04 -22.69
CA GLU A 326 -4.02 5.31 -23.69
C GLU A 326 -5.39 5.61 -23.05
N VAL A 327 -5.84 4.79 -22.10
CA VAL A 327 -7.16 4.94 -21.47
C VAL A 327 -7.24 6.18 -20.60
N LEU A 328 -6.13 6.60 -19.99
CA LEU A 328 -6.05 7.82 -19.18
C LEU A 328 -5.84 9.10 -20.03
N GLY A 329 -5.59 8.99 -21.33
CA GLY A 329 -5.31 10.15 -22.19
C GLY A 329 -3.94 10.80 -21.94
N LEU A 330 -3.00 10.03 -21.46
CA LEU A 330 -1.60 10.43 -21.32
C LEU A 330 -0.86 10.19 -22.64
N THR A 331 0.34 10.76 -22.77
CA THR A 331 1.25 10.53 -23.93
C THR A 331 2.40 9.63 -23.52
N ASP A 332 3.10 9.05 -24.49
CA ASP A 332 4.30 8.21 -24.24
C ASP A 332 5.45 8.98 -23.56
N GLU A 333 5.38 10.31 -23.52
CA GLU A 333 6.34 11.17 -22.81
C GLU A 333 6.06 11.29 -21.31
N CYS A 334 5.00 10.67 -20.80
CA CYS A 334 4.70 10.72 -19.38
C CYS A 334 5.72 9.93 -18.55
N PHE A 335 6.01 10.43 -17.36
CA PHE A 335 6.89 9.75 -16.39
C PHE A 335 6.12 8.66 -15.66
N VAL A 336 6.39 7.40 -16.02
CA VAL A 336 5.83 6.25 -15.30
C VAL A 336 6.68 5.98 -14.06
N GLN A 337 6.07 6.04 -12.89
CA GLN A 337 6.74 5.90 -11.60
C GLN A 337 6.01 4.90 -10.72
N THR A 338 6.76 4.10 -9.98
CA THR A 338 6.22 3.11 -9.05
C THR A 338 6.54 3.51 -7.62
N ILE A 339 5.58 3.29 -6.72
CA ILE A 339 5.79 3.38 -5.27
C ILE A 339 5.82 1.96 -4.73
N HIS A 340 6.87 1.64 -3.97
CA HIS A 340 7.10 0.35 -3.35
C HIS A 340 6.78 0.36 -1.86
N ASP A 341 6.86 -0.80 -1.23
CA ASP A 341 6.82 -0.97 0.21
C ASP A 341 8.00 -0.23 0.86
N PHE A 342 7.96 0.01 2.16
CA PHE A 342 9.03 0.71 2.87
C PHE A 342 10.35 -0.03 2.78
N THR A 343 11.43 0.70 2.51
CA THR A 343 12.79 0.21 2.73
C THR A 343 13.07 0.04 4.24
N ALA A 344 14.15 -0.64 4.58
CA ALA A 344 14.56 -0.80 5.99
C ALA A 344 14.77 0.56 6.68
N GLU A 345 15.34 1.54 5.96
CA GLU A 345 15.56 2.89 6.46
C GLU A 345 14.24 3.66 6.65
N GLN A 346 13.31 3.54 5.70
CA GLN A 346 11.98 4.14 5.81
C GLN A 346 11.20 3.53 6.96
N MET A 347 11.28 2.20 7.16
CA MET A 347 10.67 1.51 8.28
C MET A 347 11.24 2.01 9.62
N ALA A 348 12.56 2.08 9.75
CA ALA A 348 13.21 2.59 10.96
C ALA A 348 12.78 4.03 11.27
N SER A 349 12.77 4.91 10.25
CA SER A 349 12.32 6.29 10.38
C SER A 349 10.83 6.39 10.76
N TYR A 350 9.98 5.51 10.22
CA TYR A 350 8.56 5.46 10.55
C TYR A 350 8.33 5.09 12.01
N LEU A 351 8.99 4.02 12.47
CA LEU A 351 8.90 3.54 13.86
C LEU A 351 9.43 4.58 14.86
N GLU A 352 10.56 5.23 14.56
CA GLU A 352 11.11 6.31 15.37
C GLU A 352 10.14 7.48 15.52
N LYS A 353 9.58 7.96 14.41
CA LYS A 353 8.58 9.04 14.42
C LYS A 353 7.28 8.64 15.12
N ALA A 354 6.93 7.35 15.07
CA ALA A 354 5.81 6.77 15.82
C ALA A 354 6.13 6.58 17.32
N LYS A 355 7.37 6.88 17.75
CA LYS A 355 7.87 6.66 19.12
C LYS A 355 7.84 5.19 19.55
N ILE A 356 8.06 4.30 18.60
CA ILE A 356 8.18 2.87 18.81
C ILE A 356 9.65 2.53 18.99
N THR A 357 10.01 2.00 20.17
CA THR A 357 11.40 1.74 20.57
C THR A 357 11.83 0.29 20.39
N TRP A 358 10.88 -0.61 20.15
CA TRP A 358 11.17 -2.02 19.91
C TRP A 358 11.54 -2.32 18.46
N GLN A 359 12.25 -3.43 18.25
CA GLN A 359 12.65 -3.87 16.90
C GLN A 359 11.48 -4.51 16.17
N ALA A 360 11.25 -4.06 14.96
CA ALA A 360 10.30 -4.71 14.10
C ALA A 360 10.67 -6.19 13.94
N PRO A 361 9.76 -7.13 14.26
CA PRO A 361 10.00 -8.55 13.98
C PRO A 361 10.10 -8.79 12.48
N GLU A 362 10.79 -9.86 12.07
CA GLU A 362 10.97 -10.18 10.65
C GLU A 362 9.65 -10.42 9.90
N TRP A 363 8.60 -10.85 10.61
CA TRP A 363 7.27 -11.05 10.05
C TRP A 363 6.45 -9.76 9.88
N LEU A 364 6.92 -8.61 10.40
CA LEU A 364 6.18 -7.36 10.26
C LEU A 364 6.19 -6.91 8.80
N PRO A 365 5.02 -6.73 8.18
CA PRO A 365 4.97 -6.30 6.79
C PRO A 365 5.62 -4.92 6.63
N THR A 366 6.37 -4.73 5.56
CA THR A 366 6.98 -3.44 5.21
C THR A 366 5.99 -2.49 4.52
N ARG A 367 4.77 -2.93 4.33
CA ARG A 367 3.73 -2.17 3.64
C ARG A 367 3.16 -1.07 4.53
N PRO A 368 3.20 0.22 4.10
CA PRO A 368 2.79 1.37 4.92
C PRO A 368 1.39 1.27 5.53
N LEU A 369 0.43 0.78 4.77
CA LEU A 369 -0.96 0.63 5.23
C LEU A 369 -1.05 -0.36 6.39
N LEU A 370 -0.36 -1.48 6.29
CA LEU A 370 -0.41 -2.56 7.25
C LEU A 370 0.18 -2.12 8.58
N ILE A 371 1.33 -1.45 8.52
CA ILE A 371 1.99 -0.89 9.70
C ILE A 371 1.12 0.21 10.31
N GLY A 372 0.55 1.07 9.48
CA GLY A 372 -0.35 2.13 9.91
C GLY A 372 -1.59 1.61 10.65
N TYR A 373 -2.13 0.48 10.23
CA TYR A 373 -3.23 -0.19 10.95
C TYR A 373 -2.79 -0.75 12.30
N LEU A 374 -1.68 -1.50 12.33
CA LEU A 374 -1.16 -2.04 13.58
C LEU A 374 -0.87 -0.95 14.60
N LEU A 375 -0.37 0.20 14.13
CA LEU A 375 -0.14 1.38 14.97
C LEU A 375 -1.45 2.00 15.48
N ALA A 376 -2.43 2.17 14.59
CA ALA A 376 -3.72 2.82 14.93
C ALA A 376 -4.57 2.01 15.91
N GLU A 377 -4.51 0.68 15.82
CA GLU A 377 -5.19 -0.23 16.77
C GLU A 377 -4.41 -0.42 18.08
N GLY A 378 -3.25 0.22 18.23
CA GLY A 378 -2.43 0.07 19.42
C GLY A 378 -1.66 -1.25 19.51
N ALA A 379 -1.83 -2.14 18.53
CA ALA A 379 -1.20 -3.46 18.53
C ALA A 379 0.33 -3.40 18.57
N MET A 380 0.91 -2.30 18.09
CA MET A 380 2.34 -2.05 18.15
C MET A 380 2.83 -1.56 19.53
N TYR A 381 1.95 -1.03 20.37
CA TYR A 381 2.30 -0.59 21.73
C TYR A 381 2.15 -1.72 22.75
N ASP A 382 1.25 -2.66 22.53
CA ASP A 382 1.02 -3.81 23.42
C ASP A 382 2.20 -4.80 23.44
N VAL A 383 3.07 -4.74 22.43
CA VAL A 383 4.30 -5.56 22.37
C VAL A 383 5.31 -5.18 23.46
N GLU A 384 5.31 -3.92 23.94
CA GLU A 384 6.17 -3.52 25.08
C GLU A 384 5.64 -4.02 26.45
N SER A 385 4.34 -4.21 26.58
CA SER A 385 3.74 -4.50 27.88
C SER A 385 3.48 -5.97 28.16
N ASN A 386 3.28 -6.82 27.16
CA ASN A 386 3.03 -8.25 27.38
C ASN A 386 3.07 -9.06 26.10
N SER A 387 3.91 -10.07 26.09
CA SER A 387 3.82 -11.24 25.23
C SER A 387 3.69 -10.95 23.74
N MET A 388 4.49 -11.66 22.99
CA MET A 388 4.34 -11.96 21.57
C MET A 388 2.95 -11.63 21.07
N VAL A 389 2.81 -10.56 20.28
CA VAL A 389 1.69 -10.49 19.36
C VAL A 389 1.80 -11.78 18.53
N ASP A 390 0.87 -12.68 18.72
CA ASP A 390 0.77 -13.87 17.91
C ASP A 390 0.65 -13.38 16.46
N GLN A 391 1.62 -13.75 15.64
CA GLN A 391 1.66 -13.34 14.23
C GLN A 391 0.31 -13.61 13.57
N ALA A 392 -0.32 -14.76 13.85
CA ALA A 392 -1.59 -15.16 13.31
C ALA A 392 -2.73 -14.21 13.76
N ALA A 393 -2.73 -13.79 15.03
CA ALA A 393 -3.73 -12.84 15.54
C ALA A 393 -3.57 -11.45 14.88
N ALA A 394 -2.33 -10.99 14.70
CA ALA A 394 -2.05 -9.72 14.05
C ALA A 394 -2.48 -9.73 12.58
N TRP A 395 -2.11 -10.75 11.82
CA TRP A 395 -2.48 -10.89 10.41
C TRP A 395 -3.98 -11.07 10.20
N ARG A 396 -4.65 -11.83 11.08
CA ARG A 396 -6.10 -11.97 11.06
C ARG A 396 -6.82 -10.64 11.27
N SER A 397 -6.42 -9.87 12.27
CA SER A 397 -6.96 -8.53 12.53
C SER A 397 -6.73 -7.59 11.37
N LEU A 398 -5.55 -7.64 10.78
CA LEU A 398 -5.17 -6.86 9.62
C LEU A 398 -6.03 -7.20 8.40
N PHE A 399 -6.24 -8.48 8.11
CA PHE A 399 -7.09 -8.94 7.01
C PHE A 399 -8.54 -8.44 7.17
N GLU A 400 -9.09 -8.49 8.40
CA GLU A 400 -10.41 -7.91 8.69
C GLU A 400 -10.48 -6.41 8.42
N LEU A 401 -9.45 -5.65 8.81
CA LEU A 401 -9.40 -4.21 8.58
C LEU A 401 -9.32 -3.86 7.09
N ILE A 402 -8.55 -4.63 6.32
CA ILE A 402 -8.48 -4.50 4.85
C ILE A 402 -9.88 -4.71 4.25
N CYS A 403 -10.58 -5.77 4.61
CA CYS A 403 -11.92 -6.08 4.11
C CYS A 403 -12.95 -5.01 4.53
N LYS A 404 -12.90 -4.52 5.77
CA LYS A 404 -13.75 -3.43 6.27
C LYS A 404 -13.54 -2.13 5.49
N ARG A 405 -12.29 -1.82 5.12
CA ARG A 405 -11.98 -0.64 4.30
C ARG A 405 -12.53 -0.76 2.90
N GLU A 406 -12.27 -1.87 2.22
CA GLU A 406 -12.76 -2.07 0.85
C GLU A 406 -14.30 -2.08 0.80
N ALA A 407 -14.97 -2.63 1.79
CA ALA A 407 -16.43 -2.60 1.87
C ALA A 407 -17.02 -1.18 1.91
N LYS A 408 -16.30 -0.19 2.46
CA LYS A 408 -16.73 1.21 2.44
C LYS A 408 -16.70 1.83 1.04
N MET A 409 -15.93 1.25 0.13
CA MET A 409 -15.86 1.66 -1.27
C MET A 409 -17.05 1.12 -2.10
N PHE A 410 -17.71 0.08 -1.60
CA PHE A 410 -18.85 -0.58 -2.25
C PHE A 410 -20.07 -0.49 -1.33
N THR A 411 -20.96 0.44 -1.57
CA THR A 411 -22.10 0.70 -0.70
C THR A 411 -23.07 -0.49 -0.50
N ALA A 412 -23.00 -1.49 -1.38
CA ALA A 412 -23.87 -2.67 -1.37
C ALA A 412 -23.21 -3.94 -0.81
N VAL A 413 -21.89 -3.94 -0.53
CA VAL A 413 -21.16 -5.16 -0.16
C VAL A 413 -20.71 -5.10 1.30
N ARG A 414 -21.01 -6.16 2.06
CA ARG A 414 -20.58 -6.29 3.46
C ARG A 414 -19.12 -6.73 3.55
N PRO A 415 -18.37 -6.29 4.58
CA PRO A 415 -16.98 -6.69 4.78
C PRO A 415 -16.78 -8.21 4.80
N GLU A 416 -17.72 -8.94 5.39
CA GLU A 416 -17.68 -10.40 5.50
C GLU A 416 -17.74 -11.08 4.13
N LYS A 417 -18.46 -10.48 3.17
CA LYS A 417 -18.51 -10.99 1.79
C LYS A 417 -17.20 -10.78 1.04
N ILE A 418 -16.57 -9.63 1.21
CA ILE A 418 -15.23 -9.38 0.65
C ILE A 418 -14.23 -10.36 1.25
N LYS A 419 -14.28 -10.56 2.57
CA LYS A 419 -13.44 -11.52 3.29
C LYS A 419 -13.62 -12.93 2.71
N GLN A 420 -14.86 -13.41 2.58
CA GLN A 420 -15.17 -14.73 2.00
C GLN A 420 -14.67 -14.86 0.56
N LEU A 421 -14.83 -13.81 -0.27
CA LEU A 421 -14.34 -13.83 -1.66
C LEU A 421 -12.82 -13.94 -1.72
N VAL A 422 -12.10 -13.08 -0.99
CA VAL A 422 -10.63 -13.10 -0.98
C VAL A 422 -10.11 -14.44 -0.42
N SER A 423 -10.75 -14.97 0.64
CA SER A 423 -10.40 -16.25 1.22
C SER A 423 -10.60 -17.40 0.22
N ARG A 424 -11.73 -17.42 -0.50
CA ARG A 424 -12.00 -18.41 -1.53
C ARG A 424 -11.05 -18.30 -2.74
N VAL A 425 -10.67 -17.06 -3.13
CA VAL A 425 -9.67 -16.83 -4.18
C VAL A 425 -8.32 -17.40 -3.77
N ALA A 426 -7.89 -17.19 -2.52
CA ALA A 426 -6.65 -17.76 -2.01
C ALA A 426 -6.65 -19.30 -2.04
N THR A 427 -7.78 -19.91 -1.65
CA THR A 427 -7.96 -21.35 -1.74
C THR A 427 -7.86 -21.86 -3.18
N LEU A 428 -8.55 -21.22 -4.12
CA LEU A 428 -8.54 -21.61 -5.54
C LEU A 428 -7.17 -21.37 -6.18
N ALA A 429 -6.48 -20.28 -5.85
CA ALA A 429 -5.13 -20.01 -6.32
C ALA A 429 -4.17 -21.12 -5.89
N ARG A 430 -4.20 -21.50 -4.62
CA ARG A 430 -3.37 -22.59 -4.07
C ARG A 430 -3.64 -23.95 -4.73
N SER A 431 -4.87 -24.20 -5.22
CA SER A 431 -5.20 -25.45 -5.92
C SER A 431 -4.46 -25.62 -7.25
N THR A 432 -3.91 -24.54 -7.81
CA THR A 432 -3.09 -24.58 -9.04
C THR A 432 -1.62 -24.93 -8.79
N GLY A 433 -1.21 -25.10 -7.54
CA GLY A 433 0.13 -25.53 -7.12
C GLY A 433 1.05 -24.39 -6.66
N GLU A 434 0.63 -23.12 -6.76
CA GLU A 434 1.37 -21.97 -6.26
C GLU A 434 0.53 -21.22 -5.20
N GLU A 435 1.16 -20.84 -4.09
CA GLU A 435 0.46 -20.23 -2.94
C GLU A 435 -0.13 -18.85 -3.24
N THR A 436 0.53 -18.07 -4.09
CA THR A 436 0.14 -16.68 -4.40
C THR A 436 -0.60 -16.52 -5.71
N GLY A 437 -0.74 -17.55 -6.51
CA GLY A 437 -1.39 -17.50 -7.81
C GLY A 437 -0.70 -18.39 -8.84
N PRO A 438 -0.97 -18.23 -10.13
CA PRO A 438 -1.72 -17.13 -10.78
C PRO A 438 -3.24 -17.19 -10.53
N VAL A 439 -3.86 -16.00 -10.46
CA VAL A 439 -5.30 -15.82 -10.31
C VAL A 439 -5.83 -15.15 -11.58
N ASP A 440 -6.59 -15.90 -12.38
CA ASP A 440 -7.25 -15.41 -13.59
C ASP A 440 -8.73 -15.08 -13.34
N MET A 441 -9.41 -14.57 -14.37
CA MET A 441 -10.85 -14.27 -14.27
C MET A 441 -11.71 -15.51 -14.05
N LYS A 442 -11.24 -16.70 -14.41
CA LYS A 442 -11.98 -17.95 -14.17
C LYS A 442 -11.99 -18.28 -12.68
N ILE A 443 -10.82 -18.17 -12.02
CA ILE A 443 -10.68 -18.35 -10.57
C ILE A 443 -11.53 -17.31 -9.83
N LEU A 444 -11.47 -16.03 -10.23
CA LEU A 444 -12.27 -14.97 -9.62
C LEU A 444 -13.77 -15.22 -9.75
N SER A 445 -14.24 -15.57 -10.96
CA SER A 445 -15.65 -15.86 -11.21
C SER A 445 -16.09 -17.15 -10.49
N GLN A 446 -15.23 -18.16 -10.40
CA GLN A 446 -15.51 -19.37 -9.64
C GLN A 446 -15.65 -19.06 -8.14
N ALA A 447 -14.73 -18.28 -7.55
CA ALA A 447 -14.83 -17.83 -6.17
C ALA A 447 -16.15 -17.09 -5.90
N PHE A 448 -16.52 -16.19 -6.81
CA PHE A 448 -17.76 -15.43 -6.69
C PHE A 448 -18.98 -16.33 -6.70
N ARG A 449 -19.04 -17.29 -7.63
CA ARG A 449 -20.13 -18.26 -7.77
C ARG A 449 -20.24 -19.14 -6.51
N GLU A 450 -19.13 -19.64 -6.01
CA GLU A 450 -19.12 -20.51 -4.82
C GLU A 450 -19.55 -19.75 -3.55
N VAL A 451 -19.19 -18.47 -3.42
CA VAL A 451 -19.54 -17.65 -2.26
C VAL A 451 -20.98 -17.08 -2.34
N ASN A 452 -21.47 -16.75 -3.54
CA ASN A 452 -22.76 -16.08 -3.71
C ASN A 452 -23.85 -16.98 -4.31
N GLY A 453 -23.51 -18.14 -4.86
CA GLY A 453 -24.45 -19.06 -5.53
C GLY A 453 -24.92 -18.59 -6.92
N LEU A 454 -24.36 -17.52 -7.46
CA LEU A 454 -24.72 -16.90 -8.74
C LEU A 454 -23.47 -16.52 -9.52
N GLU A 455 -23.56 -16.46 -10.85
CA GLU A 455 -22.50 -15.88 -11.68
C GLU A 455 -22.35 -14.38 -11.39
N PRO A 456 -21.13 -13.83 -11.50
CA PRO A 456 -20.91 -12.42 -11.29
C PRO A 456 -21.61 -11.59 -12.38
N ASP A 457 -22.46 -10.67 -11.96
CA ASP A 457 -22.99 -9.60 -12.80
C ASP A 457 -21.94 -8.47 -12.96
N GLU A 458 -22.32 -7.35 -13.54
CA GLU A 458 -21.43 -6.22 -13.77
C GLU A 458 -20.83 -5.65 -12.47
N GLU A 459 -21.64 -5.51 -11.42
CA GLU A 459 -21.17 -5.05 -10.11
C GLU A 459 -20.23 -6.09 -9.49
N GLY A 460 -20.57 -7.37 -9.64
CA GLY A 460 -19.74 -8.49 -9.22
C GLY A 460 -18.39 -8.52 -9.93
N ILE A 461 -18.33 -8.29 -11.23
CA ILE A 461 -17.07 -8.19 -11.98
C ILE A 461 -16.23 -7.01 -11.51
N GLN A 462 -16.84 -5.83 -11.30
CA GLN A 462 -16.13 -4.67 -10.75
C GLN A 462 -15.57 -4.93 -9.35
N LEU A 463 -16.32 -5.62 -8.51
CA LEU A 463 -15.85 -6.06 -7.20
C LEU A 463 -14.64 -7.00 -7.34
N LEU A 464 -14.72 -7.99 -8.22
CA LEU A 464 -13.65 -8.96 -8.45
C LEU A 464 -12.37 -8.28 -8.97
N LEU A 465 -12.50 -7.32 -9.89
CA LEU A 465 -11.38 -6.55 -10.42
C LEU A 465 -10.68 -5.68 -9.37
N ARG A 466 -11.31 -5.43 -8.24
CA ARG A 466 -10.82 -4.56 -7.17
C ARG A 466 -10.58 -5.29 -5.86
N LEU A 467 -10.65 -6.61 -5.85
CA LEU A 467 -10.38 -7.36 -4.62
C LEU A 467 -9.02 -6.95 -4.03
N PRO A 468 -8.99 -6.68 -2.72
CA PRO A 468 -7.76 -6.27 -2.06
C PRO A 468 -6.73 -7.40 -2.04
N GLY A 469 -5.47 -7.03 -2.09
CA GLY A 469 -4.37 -7.99 -1.97
C GLY A 469 -3.99 -8.71 -3.26
N LEU A 470 -4.55 -8.35 -4.41
CA LEU A 470 -4.16 -8.89 -5.72
C LEU A 470 -3.38 -7.84 -6.53
N ALA A 471 -2.37 -8.27 -7.28
CA ALA A 471 -1.50 -7.47 -8.13
C ALA A 471 -1.18 -8.14 -9.46
N ASN A 472 -0.66 -7.38 -10.42
CA ASN A 472 -0.09 -7.96 -11.61
C ASN A 472 1.21 -8.71 -11.27
N PRO A 473 1.46 -9.88 -11.86
CA PRO A 473 2.73 -10.57 -11.71
C PRO A 473 3.88 -9.70 -12.26
N THR A 474 5.01 -9.68 -11.58
CA THR A 474 6.21 -9.03 -12.07
C THR A 474 6.66 -9.66 -13.39
N ALA A 475 6.89 -8.83 -14.38
CA ALA A 475 6.91 -8.97 -15.83
C ALA A 475 7.82 -10.03 -16.49
N THR A 476 8.14 -11.18 -15.96
CA THR A 476 9.15 -12.04 -16.57
C THR A 476 8.68 -13.37 -17.17
N SER A 477 7.42 -13.79 -17.03
CA SER A 477 7.06 -15.15 -17.50
C SER A 477 5.61 -15.45 -17.91
N LEU A 478 4.70 -14.49 -17.99
CA LEU A 478 3.31 -14.79 -18.29
C LEU A 478 2.86 -14.19 -19.63
N ASP A 479 2.02 -14.93 -20.32
CA ASP A 479 1.43 -14.53 -21.60
C ASP A 479 0.78 -13.15 -21.49
N PRO A 480 1.23 -12.13 -22.25
CA PRO A 480 0.70 -10.77 -22.16
C PRO A 480 -0.80 -10.65 -22.52
N ASP A 481 -1.38 -11.69 -23.12
CA ASP A 481 -2.81 -11.70 -23.48
C ASP A 481 -3.72 -12.30 -22.39
N GLN A 482 -3.17 -12.82 -21.28
CA GLN A 482 -3.96 -13.34 -20.17
C GLN A 482 -3.90 -12.37 -18.99
N GLU A 483 -5.04 -11.82 -18.59
CA GLU A 483 -5.19 -11.00 -17.38
C GLU A 483 -5.02 -11.89 -16.13
N GLN A 484 -3.78 -12.13 -15.75
CA GLN A 484 -3.44 -12.89 -14.55
C GLN A 484 -3.05 -11.95 -13.41
N ARG A 485 -3.33 -12.36 -12.19
CA ARG A 485 -2.98 -11.66 -10.95
C ARG A 485 -2.29 -12.61 -9.99
N VAL A 486 -1.63 -12.05 -9.00
CA VAL A 486 -1.03 -12.79 -7.89
C VAL A 486 -1.36 -12.08 -6.59
N PHE A 487 -1.36 -12.79 -5.49
CA PHE A 487 -1.39 -12.13 -4.19
C PHE A 487 -0.11 -11.31 -3.99
N VAL A 488 -0.29 -10.06 -3.57
CA VAL A 488 0.81 -9.09 -3.34
C VAL A 488 1.75 -9.50 -2.22
N ASP A 489 1.27 -10.37 -1.35
CA ASP A 489 1.98 -10.78 -0.16
C ASP A 489 1.58 -12.22 0.16
N ARG A 490 2.59 -13.06 0.44
CA ARG A 490 2.40 -14.49 0.74
C ARG A 490 1.66 -14.69 2.06
N ASP A 491 1.99 -13.90 3.07
CA ASP A 491 1.37 -14.00 4.39
C ASP A 491 -0.10 -13.57 4.34
N LEU A 492 -0.45 -12.62 3.46
CA LEU A 492 -1.84 -12.27 3.19
C LEU A 492 -2.61 -13.41 2.52
N ALA A 493 -2.00 -14.06 1.52
CA ALA A 493 -2.61 -15.22 0.85
C ALA A 493 -2.83 -16.37 1.83
N ASP A 494 -1.84 -16.63 2.68
CA ASP A 494 -1.89 -17.71 3.66
C ASP A 494 -2.90 -17.42 4.79
N THR A 495 -2.99 -16.16 5.22
CA THR A 495 -4.04 -15.68 6.15
C THR A 495 -5.44 -15.87 5.56
N ALA A 496 -5.63 -15.49 4.30
CA ALA A 496 -6.90 -15.64 3.61
C ALA A 496 -7.28 -17.12 3.43
N TYR A 497 -6.32 -17.99 3.07
CA TYR A 497 -6.51 -19.43 3.02
C TYR A 497 -6.88 -20.01 4.40
N GLY A 498 -6.20 -19.60 5.48
CA GLY A 498 -6.49 -20.02 6.83
C GLY A 498 -7.93 -19.74 7.27
N GLU A 499 -8.49 -18.60 6.86
CA GLU A 499 -9.90 -18.24 7.11
C GLU A 499 -10.87 -19.16 6.33
N ASP A 500 -10.56 -19.52 5.07
CA ASP A 500 -11.38 -20.43 4.27
C ASP A 500 -11.28 -21.89 4.77
N LEU A 501 -10.08 -22.30 5.20
CA LEU A 501 -9.84 -23.57 5.86
C LEU A 501 -10.68 -23.68 7.16
N ALA A 502 -10.70 -22.63 7.99
CA ALA A 502 -11.54 -22.59 9.18
C ALA A 502 -13.02 -22.77 8.85
N ALA A 503 -13.51 -22.08 7.81
CA ALA A 503 -14.90 -22.23 7.35
C ALA A 503 -15.21 -23.67 6.90
N TYR A 504 -14.28 -24.30 6.18
CA TYR A 504 -14.41 -25.70 5.79
C TYR A 504 -14.41 -26.65 7.00
N LEU A 505 -13.51 -26.45 7.95
CA LEU A 505 -13.39 -27.30 9.13
C LEU A 505 -14.60 -27.18 10.08
N GLU A 506 -15.19 -25.96 10.16
CA GLU A 506 -16.42 -25.73 10.92
C GLU A 506 -17.62 -26.46 10.28
N TYR A 507 -17.76 -26.34 8.95
CA TYR A 507 -18.87 -26.90 8.18
C TYR A 507 -18.37 -27.68 6.97
N SER A 508 -17.88 -28.92 7.17
CA SER A 508 -17.35 -29.74 6.08
C SER A 508 -18.48 -30.28 5.21
N HIS A 509 -18.88 -29.55 4.18
CA HIS A 509 -19.89 -29.97 3.20
C HIS A 509 -19.26 -30.31 1.85
N GLU A 510 -19.87 -31.21 1.10
CA GLU A 510 -19.37 -31.70 -0.19
C GLU A 510 -19.27 -30.60 -1.28
N GLY A 511 -20.01 -29.52 -1.15
CA GLY A 511 -19.98 -28.38 -2.08
C GLY A 511 -18.79 -27.43 -1.87
N HIS A 512 -18.02 -27.57 -0.80
CA HIS A 512 -16.85 -26.72 -0.57
C HIS A 512 -15.67 -27.17 -1.44
N THR A 513 -14.94 -26.20 -2.03
CA THR A 513 -13.77 -26.50 -2.88
C THR A 513 -12.77 -27.45 -2.22
N LEU A 514 -12.46 -27.25 -0.94
CA LEU A 514 -11.54 -28.11 -0.19
C LEU A 514 -12.06 -29.53 -0.03
N ALA A 515 -13.37 -29.78 -0.11
CA ALA A 515 -13.95 -31.11 -0.07
C ALA A 515 -13.81 -31.86 -1.41
N GLN A 516 -13.86 -31.12 -2.52
CA GLN A 516 -13.96 -31.69 -3.86
C GLN A 516 -12.63 -32.16 -4.46
N ASN A 517 -11.49 -31.59 -4.02
CA ASN A 517 -10.18 -31.91 -4.57
C ASN A 517 -9.47 -33.00 -3.76
N ALA A 518 -9.04 -34.05 -4.45
CA ALA A 518 -8.41 -35.22 -3.88
C ALA A 518 -6.87 -35.17 -3.83
N SER A 519 -6.22 -34.13 -4.33
CA SER A 519 -4.75 -34.14 -4.51
C SER A 519 -4.12 -32.79 -4.28
N TRP A 520 -4.35 -32.17 -3.12
CA TRP A 520 -3.62 -31.00 -2.70
C TRP A 520 -2.24 -31.37 -2.19
N VAL A 521 -1.20 -30.78 -2.78
CA VAL A 521 0.19 -31.12 -2.48
C VAL A 521 0.80 -30.15 -1.46
N VAL A 522 0.55 -28.83 -1.61
CA VAL A 522 1.20 -27.80 -0.81
C VAL A 522 0.38 -27.47 0.43
N SER A 523 0.94 -27.81 1.60
CA SER A 523 0.37 -27.49 2.92
C SER A 523 0.54 -26.00 3.26
N SER A 524 -0.34 -25.47 4.10
CA SER A 524 -0.25 -24.11 4.64
C SER A 524 1.00 -23.90 5.47
N THR A 525 1.45 -22.63 5.58
CA THR A 525 2.50 -22.27 6.54
C THR A 525 1.94 -22.28 7.97
N ASP A 526 2.81 -22.11 8.96
CA ASP A 526 2.39 -22.00 10.37
C ASP A 526 1.48 -20.80 10.59
N LEU A 527 1.58 -19.75 9.76
CA LEU A 527 0.70 -18.58 9.81
C LEU A 527 -0.74 -18.95 9.48
N GLY A 528 -0.98 -19.59 8.34
CA GLY A 528 -2.35 -19.96 7.94
C GLY A 528 -2.98 -20.97 8.90
N ILE A 529 -2.19 -21.91 9.43
CA ILE A 529 -2.62 -22.84 10.48
C ILE A 529 -3.06 -22.09 11.74
N GLY A 530 -2.24 -21.13 12.21
CA GLY A 530 -2.54 -20.31 13.37
C GLY A 530 -3.79 -19.45 13.17
N VAL A 531 -3.96 -18.85 11.99
CA VAL A 531 -5.17 -18.07 11.63
C VAL A 531 -6.41 -18.96 11.64
N ALA A 532 -6.35 -20.16 11.06
CA ALA A 532 -7.47 -21.09 11.06
C ALA A 532 -7.85 -21.50 12.49
N ALA A 533 -6.87 -21.87 13.33
CA ALA A 533 -7.09 -22.25 14.71
C ALA A 533 -7.72 -21.12 15.54
N LEU A 534 -7.17 -19.91 15.48
CA LEU A 534 -7.69 -18.74 16.18
C LEU A 534 -9.11 -18.35 15.70
N THR A 535 -9.39 -18.54 14.42
CA THR A 535 -10.72 -18.28 13.86
C THR A 535 -11.75 -19.25 14.41
N LEU A 536 -11.43 -20.55 14.44
CA LEU A 536 -12.27 -21.59 15.01
C LEU A 536 -12.49 -21.39 16.52
N ASP A 537 -11.42 -21.10 17.26
CA ASP A 537 -11.49 -20.82 18.70
C ASP A 537 -12.40 -19.61 18.99
N SER A 538 -12.25 -18.52 18.23
CA SER A 538 -13.10 -17.32 18.38
C SER A 538 -14.59 -17.57 18.09
N ARG A 539 -14.92 -18.63 17.34
CA ARG A 539 -16.28 -19.08 17.04
C ARG A 539 -16.77 -20.15 18.02
N GLY A 540 -15.92 -20.57 18.96
CA GLY A 540 -16.22 -21.60 19.92
C GLY A 540 -16.30 -23.02 19.33
N VAL A 541 -15.62 -23.25 18.20
CA VAL A 541 -15.57 -24.57 17.55
C VAL A 541 -14.55 -25.45 18.28
N PRO A 542 -14.92 -26.61 18.82
CA PRO A 542 -13.99 -27.47 19.52
C PRO A 542 -13.06 -28.24 18.57
N ALA A 543 -11.84 -28.55 19.00
CA ALA A 543 -10.86 -29.33 18.24
C ALA A 543 -11.42 -30.69 17.73
N GLY A 544 -12.33 -31.31 18.48
CA GLY A 544 -13.02 -32.55 18.07
C GLY A 544 -13.82 -32.40 16.77
N THR A 545 -14.35 -31.20 16.45
CA THR A 545 -15.02 -30.94 15.16
C THR A 545 -14.01 -30.97 14.01
N VAL A 546 -12.83 -30.38 14.22
CA VAL A 546 -11.72 -30.37 13.27
C VAL A 546 -11.22 -31.80 13.01
N LEU A 547 -11.01 -32.58 14.07
CA LEU A 547 -10.63 -33.98 13.97
C LEU A 547 -11.71 -34.83 13.26
N GLY A 548 -12.99 -34.50 13.45
CA GLY A 548 -14.09 -35.13 12.70
C GLY A 548 -14.01 -34.82 11.19
N ALA A 549 -13.63 -33.61 10.81
CA ALA A 549 -13.42 -33.25 9.41
C ALA A 549 -12.20 -34.02 8.83
N ALA A 550 -11.08 -34.05 9.56
CA ALA A 550 -9.88 -34.77 9.18
C ALA A 550 -10.18 -36.29 8.99
N LYS A 551 -10.96 -36.89 9.92
CA LYS A 551 -11.38 -38.26 9.81
C LYS A 551 -12.22 -38.54 8.56
N ARG A 552 -13.24 -37.73 8.28
CA ARG A 552 -14.05 -37.87 7.06
C ARG A 552 -13.20 -37.83 5.80
N ARG A 553 -12.19 -36.94 5.78
CA ARG A 553 -11.27 -36.83 4.65
C ARG A 553 -10.43 -38.10 4.48
N GLN A 554 -9.86 -38.60 5.54
CA GLN A 554 -9.13 -39.88 5.51
C GLN A 554 -10.03 -41.05 5.12
N ASP A 555 -11.25 -41.13 5.63
CA ASP A 555 -12.22 -42.21 5.30
C ASP A 555 -12.61 -42.16 3.80
N ASN A 556 -12.53 -40.99 3.16
CA ASN A 556 -12.71 -40.78 1.72
C ASN A 556 -11.40 -40.95 0.91
N HIS A 557 -10.37 -41.56 1.50
CA HIS A 557 -9.05 -41.78 0.86
C HIS A 557 -8.35 -40.52 0.37
N GLN A 558 -8.52 -39.40 1.05
CA GLN A 558 -7.87 -38.13 0.79
C GLN A 558 -6.76 -37.91 1.84
N TYR A 559 -5.52 -38.25 1.50
CA TYR A 559 -4.37 -38.23 2.42
C TYR A 559 -3.49 -36.98 2.22
N ASP A 560 -4.02 -35.93 1.65
CA ASP A 560 -3.36 -34.77 1.06
C ASP A 560 -3.01 -33.66 2.06
N ALA A 561 -2.55 -32.52 1.51
CA ALA A 561 -2.17 -31.35 2.29
C ALA A 561 -3.31 -30.75 3.13
N VAL A 562 -4.57 -30.85 2.68
CA VAL A 562 -5.71 -30.35 3.47
C VAL A 562 -5.94 -31.25 4.70
N LEU A 563 -5.67 -32.54 4.61
CA LEU A 563 -5.67 -33.43 5.78
C LEU A 563 -4.54 -33.04 6.74
N ALA A 564 -3.32 -32.82 6.21
CA ALA A 564 -2.18 -32.36 7.02
C ALA A 564 -2.49 -31.02 7.75
N ASP A 565 -3.05 -30.07 7.03
CA ASP A 565 -3.44 -28.76 7.59
C ASP A 565 -4.52 -28.92 8.67
N SER A 566 -5.52 -29.80 8.44
CA SER A 566 -6.57 -30.03 9.41
C SER A 566 -6.01 -30.63 10.73
N LEU A 567 -5.05 -31.56 10.62
CA LEU A 567 -4.39 -32.16 11.78
C LEU A 567 -3.50 -31.17 12.51
N ARG A 568 -2.80 -30.31 11.79
CA ARG A 568 -1.98 -29.22 12.38
C ARG A 568 -2.86 -28.17 13.09
N VAL A 569 -4.00 -27.81 12.50
CA VAL A 569 -4.98 -26.91 13.15
C VAL A 569 -5.51 -27.53 14.43
N ALA A 570 -5.89 -28.83 14.41
CA ALA A 570 -6.36 -29.52 15.60
C ALA A 570 -5.28 -29.58 16.71
N ASP A 571 -4.01 -29.84 16.32
CA ASP A 571 -2.88 -29.83 17.26
C ASP A 571 -2.62 -28.47 17.87
N TYR A 572 -2.75 -27.39 17.07
CA TYR A 572 -2.59 -26.00 17.52
C TYR A 572 -3.69 -25.58 18.52
N MET A 573 -4.93 -26.04 18.33
CA MET A 573 -6.07 -25.71 19.21
C MET A 573 -5.97 -26.37 20.60
N GLY A 574 -5.09 -27.34 20.76
CA GLY A 574 -4.80 -27.94 22.06
C GLY A 574 -5.49 -29.28 22.34
N PRO A 575 -5.44 -29.78 23.58
CA PRO A 575 -5.64 -31.17 23.86
C PRO A 575 -7.07 -31.65 23.62
N ASP A 576 -7.22 -32.54 22.66
CA ASP A 576 -8.33 -33.51 22.64
C ASP A 576 -7.76 -34.92 22.63
N THR A 577 -8.49 -35.88 23.23
CA THR A 577 -8.02 -37.26 23.32
C THR A 577 -8.12 -37.96 21.96
N VAL A 578 -7.03 -37.88 21.19
CA VAL A 578 -6.93 -38.53 19.88
C VAL A 578 -6.65 -40.01 20.05
N ARG A 579 -7.63 -40.86 19.70
CA ARG A 579 -7.48 -42.34 19.73
C ARG A 579 -7.15 -42.94 18.37
N GLN A 580 -7.38 -42.19 17.29
CA GLN A 580 -7.21 -42.62 15.92
C GLN A 580 -5.84 -42.22 15.39
N SER A 581 -5.24 -43.09 14.56
CA SER A 581 -4.06 -42.75 13.77
C SER A 581 -4.46 -42.19 12.42
N PHE A 582 -3.65 -41.25 11.90
CA PHE A 582 -3.83 -40.60 10.62
C PHE A 582 -2.63 -40.86 9.72
N ILE A 583 -2.89 -40.97 8.42
CA ILE A 583 -1.87 -41.09 7.38
C ILE A 583 -1.97 -39.85 6.49
N VAL A 584 -0.84 -39.19 6.21
CA VAL A 584 -0.69 -38.07 5.26
C VAL A 584 0.32 -38.51 4.23
N GLU A 585 0.02 -38.36 2.92
CA GLU A 585 0.85 -38.92 1.86
C GLU A 585 1.08 -37.88 0.74
N GLY A 586 2.30 -37.83 0.23
CA GLY A 586 2.65 -37.02 -0.96
C GLY A 586 2.54 -35.52 -0.79
N VAL A 587 2.75 -34.98 0.43
CA VAL A 587 2.59 -33.55 0.73
C VAL A 587 3.92 -32.81 0.82
N MET A 588 3.90 -31.52 0.52
CA MET A 588 4.99 -30.60 0.75
C MET A 588 4.65 -29.68 1.93
N ILE A 589 5.48 -29.75 2.98
CA ILE A 589 5.35 -28.92 4.19
C ILE A 589 6.61 -28.07 4.31
N GLU A 590 6.43 -26.74 4.39
CA GLU A 590 7.57 -25.83 4.52
C GLU A 590 8.22 -25.92 5.90
N SER A 591 7.42 -25.91 6.95
CA SER A 591 7.90 -25.99 8.33
C SER A 591 6.95 -26.82 9.18
N LEU A 592 7.49 -27.79 9.91
CA LEU A 592 6.78 -28.61 10.88
C LEU A 592 7.55 -28.57 12.20
N ALA A 593 7.00 -27.90 13.19
CA ALA A 593 7.57 -27.84 14.53
C ALA A 593 6.81 -28.81 15.45
N LEU A 594 7.55 -29.70 16.07
CA LEU A 594 7.02 -30.65 17.07
C LEU A 594 7.27 -30.10 18.49
N SER A 595 6.31 -30.28 19.36
CA SER A 595 6.36 -29.79 20.73
C SER A 595 5.84 -30.81 21.73
N ASP A 596 6.28 -30.75 22.99
CA ASP A 596 5.78 -31.60 24.09
C ASP A 596 4.27 -31.41 24.32
N SER A 597 3.68 -30.30 23.84
CA SER A 597 2.24 -30.04 23.93
C SER A 597 1.43 -30.63 22.78
N SER A 598 2.09 -31.18 21.75
CA SER A 598 1.44 -31.80 20.61
C SER A 598 0.69 -33.07 21.04
N THR A 599 -0.62 -33.10 20.74
CA THR A 599 -1.48 -34.21 21.10
C THR A 599 -2.00 -35.00 19.90
N VAL A 600 -2.05 -34.33 18.74
CA VAL A 600 -2.55 -34.91 17.48
C VAL A 600 -1.39 -35.41 16.62
N LEU A 601 -0.35 -34.59 16.43
CA LEU A 601 0.79 -34.93 15.57
C LEU A 601 1.50 -36.25 15.95
N PRO A 602 1.64 -36.66 17.22
CA PRO A 602 2.19 -37.96 17.57
C PRO A 602 1.39 -39.19 17.04
N LYS A 603 0.16 -38.97 16.58
CA LYS A 603 -0.70 -39.98 15.96
C LYS A 603 -0.71 -39.96 14.44
N VAL A 604 0.14 -39.13 13.83
CA VAL A 604 0.22 -38.95 12.38
C VAL A 604 1.42 -39.71 11.82
N SER A 605 1.22 -40.36 10.68
CA SER A 605 2.28 -40.97 9.86
C SER A 605 2.36 -40.18 8.55
N PHE A 606 3.50 -39.55 8.29
CA PHE A 606 3.80 -38.91 7.02
C PHE A 606 4.50 -39.87 6.09
N HIS A 607 3.95 -40.11 4.90
CA HIS A 607 4.49 -40.98 3.89
C HIS A 607 4.85 -40.22 2.64
N ASP A 608 5.95 -40.58 1.98
CA ASP A 608 6.36 -40.11 0.66
C ASP A 608 6.25 -38.55 0.53
N SER A 609 6.57 -37.83 1.63
CA SER A 609 6.33 -36.40 1.78
C SER A 609 7.65 -35.61 1.85
N VAL A 610 7.61 -34.34 1.45
CA VAL A 610 8.73 -33.42 1.54
C VAL A 610 8.49 -32.44 2.68
N ILE A 611 9.43 -32.38 3.64
CA ILE A 611 9.39 -31.43 4.76
C ILE A 611 10.65 -30.58 4.69
N HIS A 612 10.52 -29.32 4.28
CA HIS A 612 11.70 -28.47 4.11
C HIS A 612 12.42 -28.19 5.43
N ARG A 613 11.67 -27.99 6.52
CA ARG A 613 12.24 -27.81 7.85
C ARG A 613 11.44 -28.58 8.89
N LEU A 614 12.05 -29.53 9.55
CA LEU A 614 11.49 -30.25 10.71
C LEU A 614 12.21 -29.81 11.98
N ASP A 615 11.50 -29.18 12.90
CA ASP A 615 12.05 -28.75 14.21
C ASP A 615 11.61 -29.73 15.29
N ILE A 616 12.60 -30.44 15.85
CA ILE A 616 12.42 -31.37 16.96
C ILE A 616 13.05 -30.87 18.25
N SER A 617 13.42 -29.60 18.32
CA SER A 617 14.14 -29.03 19.49
C SER A 617 13.31 -28.98 20.77
N SER A 618 11.98 -29.04 20.65
CA SER A 618 11.03 -28.90 21.75
C SER A 618 10.23 -30.20 22.03
N ILE A 619 10.65 -31.31 21.47
CA ILE A 619 9.96 -32.62 21.69
C ILE A 619 10.60 -33.38 22.84
N ASP A 620 9.76 -34.02 23.67
CA ASP A 620 10.18 -35.06 24.57
C ASP A 620 10.01 -36.43 23.87
N PRO A 621 11.09 -37.18 23.62
CA PRO A 621 11.02 -38.46 22.97
C PRO A 621 10.10 -39.48 23.67
N GLU A 622 9.84 -39.32 24.97
CA GLU A 622 8.98 -40.22 25.75
C GLU A 622 7.49 -39.91 25.52
N GLU A 623 7.12 -38.70 25.09
CA GLU A 623 5.70 -38.35 24.84
C GLU A 623 5.18 -38.71 23.44
N GLY A 624 6.07 -39.18 22.59
CA GLY A 624 5.75 -39.68 21.25
C GLY A 624 6.03 -38.65 20.16
N SER A 625 6.28 -39.15 18.96
CA SER A 625 6.59 -38.40 17.75
C SER A 625 5.85 -38.94 16.55
N PRO A 626 5.52 -38.16 15.55
CA PRO A 626 5.05 -38.64 14.25
C PRO A 626 5.97 -39.70 13.66
N ILE A 627 5.41 -40.55 12.82
CA ILE A 627 6.19 -41.49 11.99
C ILE A 627 6.44 -40.81 10.64
N PHE A 628 7.68 -40.82 10.21
CA PHE A 628 8.09 -40.36 8.87
C PHE A 628 8.56 -41.61 8.10
N LYS A 629 7.93 -41.88 6.95
CA LYS A 629 8.26 -43.01 6.11
C LYS A 629 8.52 -42.55 4.68
N SER A 630 9.68 -42.91 4.14
CA SER A 630 10.10 -42.50 2.78
C SER A 630 10.02 -41.00 2.54
N CYS A 631 10.27 -40.18 3.58
CA CYS A 631 10.18 -38.72 3.51
C CYS A 631 11.55 -38.09 3.20
N LEU A 632 11.53 -37.00 2.43
CA LEU A 632 12.68 -36.11 2.24
C LEU A 632 12.59 -34.94 3.24
N ILE A 633 13.58 -34.79 4.09
CA ILE A 633 13.67 -33.69 5.07
C ILE A 633 14.83 -32.80 4.71
N GLY A 634 14.57 -31.56 4.28
CA GLY A 634 15.60 -30.62 3.87
C GLY A 634 16.50 -30.18 5.02
N PHE A 635 15.94 -29.88 6.17
CA PHE A 635 16.69 -29.48 7.37
C PHE A 635 16.05 -30.01 8.64
N LEU A 636 16.80 -30.84 9.40
CA LEU A 636 16.41 -31.28 10.73
C LEU A 636 16.99 -30.32 11.78
N ASP A 637 16.15 -29.52 12.40
CA ASP A 637 16.53 -28.60 13.47
C ASP A 637 16.38 -29.27 14.84
N GLY A 638 17.22 -28.88 15.79
CA GLY A 638 17.23 -29.42 17.15
C GLY A 638 18.16 -30.64 17.38
N ALA A 639 18.69 -31.23 16.32
CA ALA A 639 19.62 -32.37 16.45
C ALA A 639 20.72 -32.36 15.37
N ALA A 640 21.92 -32.82 15.69
CA ALA A 640 23.04 -32.97 14.76
C ALA A 640 23.03 -34.34 14.04
N SER A 641 22.17 -35.23 14.43
CA SER A 641 21.88 -36.56 13.82
C SER A 641 20.52 -36.99 14.34
N ILE A 642 19.92 -38.00 13.73
CA ILE A 642 18.67 -38.60 14.24
C ILE A 642 18.91 -39.10 15.67
N PRO A 643 18.17 -38.60 16.68
CA PRO A 643 18.31 -39.09 18.05
C PRO A 643 18.00 -40.56 18.13
N VAL A 644 18.76 -41.34 18.93
CA VAL A 644 18.57 -42.80 19.06
C VAL A 644 17.13 -43.14 19.52
N SER A 645 16.57 -42.34 20.41
CA SER A 645 15.19 -42.46 20.91
C SER A 645 14.11 -42.27 19.84
N LEU A 646 14.42 -41.52 18.76
CA LEU A 646 13.51 -41.25 17.65
C LEU A 646 13.85 -42.06 16.38
N ALA A 647 14.93 -42.87 16.41
CA ALA A 647 15.37 -43.59 15.23
C ALA A 647 14.28 -44.46 14.59
N GLY A 648 13.38 -45.06 15.40
CA GLY A 648 12.25 -45.82 14.93
C GLY A 648 11.14 -45.03 14.24
N ASN A 649 11.14 -43.71 14.40
CA ASN A 649 10.15 -42.82 13.76
C ASN A 649 10.56 -42.38 12.36
N PHE A 650 11.84 -42.51 11.96
CA PHE A 650 12.39 -42.15 10.66
C PHE A 650 12.68 -43.41 9.86
N ILE A 651 11.73 -43.85 9.06
CA ILE A 651 11.81 -45.08 8.28
C ILE A 651 12.11 -44.74 6.84
N GLU A 652 13.26 -45.17 6.31
CA GLU A 652 13.66 -44.92 4.92
C GLU A 652 13.64 -43.43 4.52
N CYS A 653 13.92 -42.53 5.47
CA CYS A 653 13.92 -41.11 5.25
C CYS A 653 15.30 -40.63 4.81
N GLU A 654 15.33 -39.64 3.91
CA GLU A 654 16.52 -38.91 3.53
C GLU A 654 16.51 -37.51 4.23
N ILE A 655 17.61 -37.17 4.88
CA ILE A 655 17.78 -35.87 5.55
C ILE A 655 18.99 -35.18 4.94
N GLU A 656 18.73 -34.06 4.24
CA GLU A 656 19.80 -33.34 3.53
C GLU A 656 20.78 -32.65 4.47
N ARG A 657 20.25 -32.01 5.52
CA ARG A 657 21.07 -31.25 6.47
C ARG A 657 20.56 -31.41 7.91
N PHE A 658 21.52 -31.45 8.83
CA PHE A 658 21.26 -31.42 10.26
C PHE A 658 21.73 -30.09 10.86
N ALA A 659 21.17 -29.71 11.99
CA ALA A 659 21.68 -28.60 12.76
C ALA A 659 23.13 -28.87 13.19
N SER A 660 23.99 -27.85 13.14
CA SER A 660 25.38 -28.01 13.57
C SER A 660 25.42 -28.40 15.08
N PRO A 661 26.45 -29.16 15.53
CA PRO A 661 26.58 -29.55 16.93
C PRO A 661 26.51 -28.37 17.90
N SER A 662 27.05 -27.22 17.53
CA SER A 662 26.98 -25.99 18.29
C SER A 662 25.57 -25.35 18.34
N GLN A 663 24.71 -25.74 17.44
CA GLN A 663 23.33 -25.24 17.37
C GLN A 663 22.32 -26.14 18.09
N THR A 664 22.74 -27.27 18.65
CA THR A 664 21.85 -28.15 19.42
C THR A 664 22.12 -28.04 20.91
N THR A 665 21.10 -28.20 21.75
CA THR A 665 21.28 -28.22 23.21
C THR A 665 22.22 -29.37 23.63
N ALA A 666 22.06 -30.55 23.03
CA ALA A 666 22.94 -31.68 23.28
C ALA A 666 24.38 -31.42 22.83
N GLY A 667 24.58 -30.80 21.67
CA GLY A 667 25.91 -30.39 21.18
C GLY A 667 26.56 -29.35 22.05
N ILE A 668 25.82 -28.34 22.54
CA ILE A 668 26.30 -27.34 23.50
C ILE A 668 26.75 -28.00 24.77
N MET A 669 26.03 -29.00 25.28
CA MET A 669 26.41 -29.73 26.50
C MET A 669 27.70 -30.54 26.34
N GLN A 670 28.11 -30.92 25.14
CA GLN A 670 29.36 -31.63 24.86
C GLN A 670 30.58 -30.70 24.70
N LEU A 671 30.39 -29.40 24.61
CA LEU A 671 31.48 -28.43 24.49
C LEU A 671 32.44 -28.48 25.70
N LYS A 672 33.72 -28.15 25.48
CA LYS A 672 34.71 -28.04 26.56
C LYS A 672 34.63 -26.66 27.24
N GLN A 673 33.46 -26.35 27.82
CA GLN A 673 33.14 -25.09 28.46
C GLN A 673 32.68 -25.35 29.93
N SER A 674 32.64 -24.30 30.74
CA SER A 674 32.04 -24.38 32.07
C SER A 674 30.56 -24.71 32.02
N VAL A 675 30.02 -25.31 33.07
CA VAL A 675 28.57 -25.64 33.13
C VAL A 675 27.73 -24.38 32.93
N ASP A 676 28.11 -23.26 33.51
CA ASP A 676 27.38 -22.01 33.42
C ASP A 676 27.44 -21.43 32.01
N ALA A 677 28.59 -21.52 31.33
CA ALA A 677 28.71 -21.11 29.92
C ALA A 677 27.85 -21.96 29.00
N LYS A 678 27.76 -23.28 29.24
CA LYS A 678 26.87 -24.18 28.45
C LYS A 678 25.39 -23.84 28.66
N ILE A 679 24.99 -23.55 29.90
CA ILE A 679 23.63 -23.12 30.22
C ILE A 679 23.37 -21.76 29.55
N ALA A 680 24.28 -20.81 29.62
CA ALA A 680 24.16 -19.49 28.97
C ALA A 680 24.04 -19.62 27.45
N LEU A 681 24.86 -20.43 26.78
CA LEU A 681 24.75 -20.72 25.34
C LEU A 681 23.41 -21.34 24.98
N THR A 682 22.91 -22.25 25.79
CA THR A 682 21.59 -22.88 25.59
C THR A 682 20.46 -21.86 25.68
N ILE A 683 20.55 -20.95 26.68
CA ILE A 683 19.57 -19.88 26.86
C ILE A 683 19.63 -18.90 25.67
N LEU A 684 20.85 -18.44 25.29
CA LEU A 684 21.05 -17.53 24.17
C LEU A 684 20.52 -18.15 22.87
N LYS A 685 20.78 -19.45 22.63
CA LYS A 685 20.21 -20.18 21.50
C LYS A 685 18.69 -20.11 21.49
N LYS A 686 18.04 -20.47 22.60
CA LYS A 686 16.58 -20.51 22.70
C LYS A 686 15.92 -19.16 22.54
N ILE A 687 16.64 -18.08 22.86
CA ILE A 687 16.12 -16.72 22.76
C ILE A 687 16.41 -16.10 21.39
N TYR A 688 17.61 -16.29 20.84
CA TYR A 688 18.08 -15.58 19.64
C TYR A 688 17.98 -16.36 18.34
N SER A 689 18.05 -17.71 18.37
CA SER A 689 18.00 -18.55 17.17
C SER A 689 16.60 -19.05 16.82
N GLN A 690 15.66 -19.01 17.77
CA GLN A 690 14.29 -19.44 17.52
C GLN A 690 13.38 -18.27 17.20
N ARG A 691 12.41 -18.48 16.31
CA ARG A 691 11.37 -17.48 16.02
C ARG A 691 10.51 -17.27 17.27
N GLY A 692 10.32 -16.04 17.66
CA GLY A 692 9.46 -15.64 18.77
C GLY A 692 10.08 -14.60 19.69
N SER A 693 9.26 -13.81 20.41
CA SER A 693 9.64 -12.63 21.17
C SER A 693 10.06 -12.89 22.61
N GLY A 694 10.26 -14.14 23.01
CA GLY A 694 10.72 -14.48 24.37
C GLY A 694 10.39 -15.90 24.80
N ARG A 695 10.91 -16.32 25.96
CA ARG A 695 10.71 -17.65 26.49
C ARG A 695 10.36 -17.59 27.98
N LYS A 696 9.41 -18.41 28.42
CA LYS A 696 9.14 -18.65 29.84
C LYS A 696 10.34 -19.30 30.51
N GLU A 697 10.55 -19.02 31.76
CA GLU A 697 11.68 -19.57 32.54
C GLU A 697 11.68 -21.12 32.50
N SER A 698 10.51 -21.74 32.62
CA SER A 698 10.35 -23.19 32.50
C SER A 698 10.81 -23.73 31.14
N GLY A 699 10.52 -23.01 30.05
CA GLY A 699 10.96 -23.36 28.69
C GLY A 699 12.48 -23.24 28.48
N LEU A 700 13.15 -22.34 29.20
CA LEU A 700 14.61 -22.17 29.10
C LEU A 700 15.37 -23.30 29.78
N SER A 701 14.80 -23.91 30.81
CA SER A 701 15.41 -25.05 31.52
C SER A 701 15.17 -26.41 30.85
N ARG A 702 14.25 -26.51 29.92
CA ARG A 702 13.95 -27.76 29.20
C ARG A 702 15.15 -28.25 28.38
N GLY A 703 15.32 -29.56 28.30
CA GLY A 703 16.45 -30.20 27.59
C GLY A 703 17.81 -30.07 28.30
N LEU A 704 17.87 -29.47 29.46
CA LEU A 704 19.05 -29.47 30.32
C LEU A 704 18.96 -30.67 31.29
N ASP A 705 20.14 -31.26 31.59
CA ASP A 705 20.23 -32.32 32.59
C ASP A 705 19.62 -31.86 33.92
N PRO A 706 18.75 -32.64 34.58
CA PRO A 706 18.19 -32.32 35.89
C PRO A 706 19.21 -31.86 36.93
N ALA A 707 20.42 -32.44 36.90
CA ALA A 707 21.50 -32.10 37.83
C ALA A 707 21.99 -30.64 37.72
N ILE A 708 21.85 -30.01 36.54
CA ILE A 708 22.34 -28.64 36.31
C ILE A 708 21.20 -27.60 36.22
N ARG A 709 19.94 -28.03 36.17
CA ARG A 709 18.77 -27.11 36.07
C ARG A 709 18.70 -26.11 37.24
N GLY A 710 19.16 -26.50 38.43
CA GLY A 710 19.21 -25.60 39.60
C GLY A 710 20.09 -24.36 39.42
N ARG A 711 20.99 -24.35 38.42
CA ARG A 711 21.85 -23.19 38.12
C ARG A 711 21.22 -22.21 37.12
N VAL A 712 20.12 -22.58 36.44
CA VAL A 712 19.45 -21.73 35.41
C VAL A 712 19.06 -20.36 35.95
N PRO A 713 18.45 -20.20 37.14
CA PRO A 713 18.12 -18.87 37.68
C PRO A 713 19.33 -17.97 37.87
N VAL A 714 20.46 -18.55 38.29
CA VAL A 714 21.71 -17.82 38.52
C VAL A 714 22.30 -17.32 37.18
N VAL A 715 22.31 -18.20 36.16
CA VAL A 715 22.79 -17.85 34.83
C VAL A 715 21.86 -16.83 34.17
N LEU A 716 20.53 -16.93 34.33
CA LEU A 716 19.58 -15.92 33.84
C LEU A 716 19.83 -14.55 34.46
N SER A 717 20.09 -14.50 35.76
CA SER A 717 20.44 -13.25 36.44
C SER A 717 21.74 -12.64 35.91
N ALA A 718 22.75 -13.47 35.64
CA ALA A 718 24.04 -13.03 35.08
C ALA A 718 23.87 -12.55 33.62
N LEU A 719 23.12 -13.26 32.78
CA LEU A 719 22.82 -12.83 31.42
C LEU A 719 22.04 -11.51 31.39
N GLN A 720 21.12 -11.32 32.32
CA GLN A 720 20.39 -10.07 32.46
C GLN A 720 21.30 -8.91 32.90
N SER A 721 22.17 -9.11 33.90
CA SER A 721 23.11 -8.10 34.37
C SER A 721 24.16 -7.70 33.33
N GLN A 722 24.53 -8.65 32.46
CA GLN A 722 25.45 -8.43 31.32
C GLN A 722 24.77 -7.85 30.09
N GLY A 723 23.46 -7.59 30.16
CA GLY A 723 22.71 -6.95 29.06
C GLY A 723 22.34 -7.87 27.88
N TRP A 724 22.45 -9.20 28.03
CA TRP A 724 22.06 -10.14 26.96
C TRP A 724 20.55 -10.35 26.85
N ILE A 725 19.86 -10.30 27.97
CA ILE A 725 18.42 -10.60 28.02
C ILE A 725 17.70 -9.63 28.97
N HIS A 726 16.41 -9.40 28.70
CA HIS A 726 15.52 -8.68 29.60
C HIS A 726 14.48 -9.62 30.20
N ARG A 727 14.12 -9.36 31.46
CA ARG A 727 13.04 -10.05 32.15
C ARG A 727 11.75 -9.24 32.04
N ILE A 728 10.70 -9.82 31.53
CA ILE A 728 9.37 -9.25 31.51
C ILE A 728 8.49 -10.05 32.48
N VAL A 729 7.82 -9.34 33.39
CA VAL A 729 6.90 -9.98 34.34
C VAL A 729 5.50 -9.93 33.74
N SER A 730 5.03 -11.06 33.25
CA SER A 730 3.68 -11.20 32.72
C SER A 730 3.04 -12.48 33.24
N GLY A 731 1.94 -12.34 33.96
CA GLY A 731 1.22 -13.49 34.50
C GLY A 731 1.95 -14.21 35.66
N ARG A 732 1.78 -15.54 35.72
CA ARG A 732 2.31 -16.37 36.80
C ARG A 732 3.79 -16.74 36.66
N GLU A 733 4.40 -16.59 35.50
CA GLU A 733 5.77 -16.99 35.21
C GLU A 733 6.50 -15.91 34.40
N PRO A 734 7.78 -15.57 34.77
CA PRO A 734 8.55 -14.58 34.05
C PRO A 734 8.91 -15.04 32.62
N ILE A 735 8.92 -14.09 31.70
CA ILE A 735 9.35 -14.26 30.30
C ILE A 735 10.69 -13.56 30.13
N TYR A 736 11.64 -14.16 29.43
CA TYR A 736 12.93 -13.59 29.07
C TYR A 736 13.00 -13.32 27.58
N VAL A 737 13.45 -12.11 27.22
CA VAL A 737 13.55 -11.61 25.84
C VAL A 737 14.99 -11.20 25.56
N GLY A 738 15.46 -11.43 24.35
CA GLY A 738 16.80 -11.01 23.93
C GLY A 738 16.93 -9.50 23.78
N VAL A 739 18.09 -8.97 24.18
CA VAL A 739 18.47 -7.59 23.87
C VAL A 739 18.86 -7.50 22.41
N LYS A 740 18.28 -6.60 21.73
CA LYS A 740 18.30 -6.37 20.32
C LYS A 740 19.68 -6.16 19.72
N GLU A 741 20.39 -5.23 20.33
CA GLU A 741 21.73 -4.80 19.94
C GLU A 741 22.73 -5.95 20.09
N GLU A 742 22.43 -6.92 20.93
CA GLU A 742 23.27 -8.08 21.19
C GLU A 742 22.96 -9.28 20.26
N ARG A 743 21.89 -9.21 19.42
CA ARG A 743 21.49 -10.34 18.55
C ARG A 743 22.61 -10.79 17.60
N ALA A 744 23.21 -9.85 16.88
CA ALA A 744 24.29 -10.18 15.94
C ALA A 744 25.50 -10.80 16.65
N LYS A 745 25.78 -10.35 17.87
CA LYS A 745 26.86 -10.87 18.68
C LYS A 745 26.51 -12.25 19.26
N ALA A 746 25.26 -12.46 19.70
CA ALA A 746 24.78 -13.75 20.18
C ALA A 746 24.83 -14.81 19.06
N LEU A 747 24.40 -14.49 17.85
CA LEU A 747 24.45 -15.40 16.69
C LEU A 747 25.91 -15.78 16.34
N ARG A 748 26.85 -14.80 16.32
CA ARG A 748 28.27 -15.09 16.10
C ARG A 748 28.87 -16.00 17.18
N ILE A 749 28.44 -15.83 18.43
CA ILE A 749 28.86 -16.71 19.53
C ILE A 749 28.32 -18.12 19.34
N LEU A 750 27.09 -18.27 18.86
CA LEU A 750 26.49 -19.58 18.58
C LEU A 750 27.14 -20.26 17.34
N GLU A 751 27.70 -19.50 16.40
CA GLU A 751 28.51 -20.02 15.28
C GLU A 751 29.88 -20.56 15.75
N ASP A 752 30.56 -19.88 16.70
CA ASP A 752 31.84 -20.32 17.29
C ASP A 752 31.80 -20.27 18.84
N PRO A 753 31.04 -21.21 19.48
CA PRO A 753 30.79 -21.17 20.92
C PRO A 753 32.03 -21.39 21.78
N ASN A 754 33.13 -21.94 21.22
CA ASN A 754 34.36 -22.16 21.96
C ASN A 754 35.03 -20.86 22.40
N ARG A 755 34.73 -19.75 21.76
CA ARG A 755 35.27 -18.42 22.12
C ARG A 755 34.44 -17.70 23.18
N PHE A 756 33.26 -18.24 23.51
CA PHE A 756 32.40 -17.62 24.52
C PHE A 756 32.94 -17.79 25.91
N LYS A 757 33.31 -16.68 26.55
CA LYS A 757 33.70 -16.64 27.96
C LYS A 757 32.52 -16.08 28.76
N PHE A 758 32.00 -16.89 29.65
CA PHE A 758 30.87 -16.52 30.49
C PHE A 758 31.24 -16.78 31.96
N GLU A 759 31.10 -15.75 32.77
CA GLU A 759 31.32 -15.78 34.21
C GLU A 759 30.02 -15.30 34.89
N VAL A 760 29.62 -16.01 35.94
CA VAL A 760 28.39 -15.74 36.73
C VAL A 760 28.72 -14.79 37.87
#